data_b3694ef8760a390b23197239108cb188
#
_entry.id   b3694ef8760a390b23197239108cb188
#
_cell.length_a   1.000
_cell.length_b   1.000
_cell.length_c   1.000
_cell.angle_alpha   90.00
_cell.angle_beta   90.00
_cell.angle_gamma   90.00
#
_symmetry.space_group_name_H-M   'P 1'
#
loop_
_entity.id
_entity.type
_entity.pdbx_description
1 polymer ?
#
loop_
_entity_poly.entity_id
_entity_poly.type
_entity_poly.pdbx_seq_one_letter_code
_entity_poly.pdbx_strand_id
1 'polypeptide(L)'
;MKKMFQTMWLLGVLVLIAACGDHSRFKYESVPGDPLNARIYTLDNGLKVYMTVNKDQPRIQTYVAVRAGGKNDPAETTGLAHYFEHLMFKGTDSFGTQNYEQEKPMLDRIEALFEVYRKTTDEAQRTALYRQIDSVSYEASKIAIPNEYDKLMAAIGATGTNAYTSYDQTVFEEDIPSNQVENWAKIQADRFQHPVIRGFHTELEAVYEEKNMSLTKDNRKVIDQVMAGLFPHHPYGTQTILGTQENLKNPSITNIKNFYTQWYVPNNIAVCLSGDFDPDVMIETINRYFGGMKPSQNLPELNFQPEQPITSPIVKEVVGPEAENVTLAWRFPGANSEDVETLNLLAQVLYNGQAGLIDLDINQQQKMLGAAAYPFLLADYSVFLMEGTPKNGQTLEEVRTLLLEEIGKLKKGEFDENLIAATINNNKRDRQKQLESNEDRATWFVESFVNGTNWADEVASLDRMSKITKQELIDFANTHLKDNYVVVNKRQGKDESVKKMTKPAITPIVTNRDKSSAFLREIRTTPVKPIEPVFVDFSKDMAQGKLKSDIPLWYKKNPTNDLFSLTYAFEKGNNEDRYLSTAAGYLDYLGTSELSPEQVNEEFYRLACDFGIRPGADRTYLTISGLSENMGEAIQLVESLLADAQPNPEVLEIMKGDILEGRANTKLNQQANFRMLMQYGLYGPKSPATNVLSADEIQNLKSEELLAHLRDLSKTEHTVLYYGPKTQEEVVAEVNRYHQVPEKLIAADKASLFKIRETGESKVLLAPYAAAQVYMAAISNRGEKFDPNIYPVATLYNEYFGGGMNSIVFQELREARGLAYSASAGLGEPSRLDKPYIYSTFIATQNDKMGDALTAFDEVINHMPESEAAFNLAKEALIARLRTDRITGAGIFDAYQEAKDLGLDSDRRKMLFDDLQKLTLDQVKDFQEKWVKDRKYTYCVLGDEKELDMKKLSSYGPVERLTTEQIFGY
;
A
#
# COMPACT_ATOMS: atom_id res chain seq x y z
N MET A 1 -3.01 30.39 -57.66
CA MET A 1 -2.35 30.58 -56.39
C MET A 1 -3.30 30.13 -55.25
N LYS A 2 -3.66 28.88 -55.19
CA LYS A 2 -4.48 28.32 -54.13
C LYS A 2 -4.23 26.77 -53.92
N LYS A 3 -3.03 26.32 -54.29
CA LYS A 3 -2.60 24.91 -54.12
C LYS A 3 -1.16 24.76 -53.62
N MET A 4 -0.64 25.75 -52.87
CA MET A 4 0.74 25.76 -52.36
C MET A 4 0.85 26.05 -50.86
N PHE A 5 -0.26 25.88 -50.10
CA PHE A 5 -0.30 26.11 -48.65
C PHE A 5 -0.80 24.92 -47.86
N GLN A 6 -0.97 23.76 -48.47
CA GLN A 6 -1.40 22.54 -47.79
C GLN A 6 -0.32 21.44 -47.65
N THR A 7 0.92 21.78 -47.91
CA THR A 7 2.04 20.79 -47.82
C THR A 7 3.15 21.23 -46.86
N MET A 8 2.83 22.02 -45.82
CA MET A 8 3.82 22.52 -44.85
C MET A 8 3.46 22.31 -43.39
N TRP A 9 2.50 21.40 -43.10
CA TRP A 9 2.16 20.97 -41.73
C TRP A 9 2.35 19.47 -41.48
N LEU A 10 3.14 18.80 -42.26
CA LEU A 10 3.43 17.37 -42.15
C LEU A 10 4.93 17.12 -42.09
N LEU A 11 5.66 17.95 -41.31
CA LEU A 11 7.09 17.77 -41.08
C LEU A 11 7.46 18.50 -39.77
N GLY A 12 7.08 17.93 -38.65
CA GLY A 12 7.36 18.51 -37.33
C GLY A 12 7.55 17.49 -36.21
N VAL A 13 7.54 16.19 -36.46
CA VAL A 13 8.01 15.18 -35.52
C VAL A 13 9.24 14.54 -36.12
N LEU A 14 10.34 15.27 -36.09
CA LEU A 14 11.68 14.70 -36.21
C LEU A 14 11.95 14.06 -34.84
N VAL A 15 11.75 12.75 -34.75
CA VAL A 15 12.45 11.91 -33.77
C VAL A 15 13.94 12.13 -34.01
N LEU A 16 14.54 12.97 -33.22
CA LEU A 16 16.00 13.12 -33.18
C LEU A 16 16.55 11.81 -32.60
N ILE A 17 16.90 10.86 -33.45
CA ILE A 17 17.84 9.80 -33.11
C ILE A 17 19.16 10.52 -32.81
N ALA A 18 19.39 10.87 -31.56
CA ALA A 18 20.65 11.39 -31.09
C ALA A 18 21.65 10.23 -31.12
N ALA A 19 22.34 10.08 -32.25
CA ALA A 19 23.54 9.27 -32.32
C ALA A 19 24.64 10.00 -31.56
N CYS A 20 24.71 9.81 -30.26
CA CYS A 20 25.85 10.19 -29.44
C CYS A 20 26.57 8.95 -28.96
N GLY A 21 27.80 8.75 -29.44
CA GLY A 21 28.81 7.90 -28.83
C GLY A 21 28.68 6.41 -29.16
N ASP A 22 29.60 5.97 -29.92
CA ASP A 22 29.92 4.64 -30.42
C ASP A 22 30.17 3.60 -29.32
N HIS A 23 29.13 3.11 -28.61
CA HIS A 23 29.25 1.93 -27.72
C HIS A 23 27.95 1.13 -27.49
N SER A 24 26.76 1.58 -27.89
CA SER A 24 25.54 0.80 -27.68
C SER A 24 25.11 0.09 -28.97
N ARG A 25 25.02 -1.24 -28.91
CA ARG A 25 24.47 -2.09 -29.96
C ARG A 25 22.95 -1.90 -30.15
N PHE A 26 22.26 -1.38 -29.14
CA PHE A 26 20.82 -1.25 -29.11
C PHE A 26 20.39 0.20 -29.31
N LYS A 27 19.41 0.41 -30.17
CA LYS A 27 18.75 1.71 -30.36
C LYS A 27 17.67 1.91 -29.32
N TYR A 28 17.49 3.14 -28.84
CA TYR A 28 16.45 3.53 -27.91
C TYR A 28 15.76 4.82 -28.33
N GLU A 29 14.55 4.97 -27.88
CA GLU A 29 13.79 6.21 -27.94
C GLU A 29 14.07 7.04 -26.69
N SER A 30 14.15 8.37 -26.82
CA SER A 30 14.28 9.33 -25.72
C SER A 30 13.57 10.61 -26.08
N VAL A 31 13.09 11.34 -25.08
CA VAL A 31 12.31 12.55 -25.23
C VAL A 31 13.12 13.73 -24.66
N PRO A 32 13.39 14.79 -25.46
CA PRO A 32 14.04 16.00 -24.95
C PRO A 32 13.23 16.65 -23.82
N GLY A 33 13.88 16.99 -22.71
CA GLY A 33 13.23 17.59 -21.55
C GLY A 33 12.52 16.60 -20.64
N ASP A 34 12.62 15.30 -20.90
CA ASP A 34 12.12 14.26 -20.02
C ASP A 34 12.84 14.30 -18.65
N PRO A 35 12.12 14.53 -17.54
CA PRO A 35 12.73 14.60 -16.21
C PRO A 35 13.32 13.26 -15.76
N LEU A 36 12.85 12.15 -16.31
CA LEU A 36 13.41 10.81 -16.05
C LEU A 36 14.64 10.49 -16.89
N ASN A 37 14.92 11.26 -17.96
CA ASN A 37 15.91 10.92 -18.96
C ASN A 37 15.77 9.47 -19.45
N ALA A 38 14.53 9.05 -19.70
CA ALA A 38 14.16 7.68 -20.00
C ALA A 38 14.85 7.18 -21.30
N ARG A 39 15.28 5.92 -21.27
CA ARG A 39 15.67 5.18 -22.47
C ARG A 39 14.67 4.05 -22.69
N ILE A 40 13.99 4.05 -23.83
CA ILE A 40 12.97 3.08 -24.16
C ILE A 40 13.47 2.22 -25.34
N TYR A 41 13.70 0.95 -25.08
CA TYR A 41 14.17 0.00 -26.07
C TYR A 41 13.02 -0.91 -26.53
N THR A 42 13.08 -1.34 -27.77
CA THR A 42 12.27 -2.43 -28.29
C THR A 42 13.22 -3.50 -28.84
N LEU A 43 13.25 -4.67 -28.22
CA LEU A 43 14.06 -5.79 -28.68
C LEU A 43 13.49 -6.41 -29.96
N ASP A 44 14.30 -7.20 -30.66
CA ASP A 44 13.91 -7.85 -31.93
C ASP A 44 12.67 -8.75 -31.80
N ASN A 45 12.41 -9.28 -30.61
CA ASN A 45 11.22 -10.07 -30.28
C ASN A 45 10.01 -9.25 -29.82
N GLY A 46 10.11 -7.92 -29.85
CA GLY A 46 9.02 -7.01 -29.48
C GLY A 46 8.94 -6.66 -27.99
N LEU A 47 9.81 -7.21 -27.12
CA LEU A 47 9.85 -6.84 -25.71
C LEU A 47 10.21 -5.35 -25.57
N LYS A 48 9.40 -4.62 -24.81
CA LYS A 48 9.69 -3.23 -24.43
C LYS A 48 10.54 -3.19 -23.17
N VAL A 49 11.52 -2.30 -23.12
CA VAL A 49 12.34 -2.08 -21.92
C VAL A 49 12.44 -0.58 -21.65
N TYR A 50 11.89 -0.15 -20.52
CA TYR A 50 11.91 1.23 -20.05
C TYR A 50 12.94 1.36 -18.93
N MET A 51 13.79 2.37 -19.01
CA MET A 51 14.90 2.57 -18.07
C MET A 51 15.05 4.02 -17.66
N THR A 52 15.20 4.27 -16.37
CA THR A 52 15.66 5.54 -15.81
C THR A 52 16.71 5.30 -14.72
N VAL A 53 17.75 6.12 -14.71
CA VAL A 53 18.85 5.97 -13.74
C VAL A 53 18.60 6.90 -12.55
N ASN A 54 18.68 6.34 -11.34
CA ASN A 54 18.73 7.06 -10.08
C ASN A 54 19.74 6.38 -9.15
N LYS A 55 20.74 7.11 -8.68
CA LYS A 55 21.89 6.58 -7.91
C LYS A 55 21.82 6.88 -6.42
N ASP A 56 20.70 7.34 -5.90
CA ASP A 56 20.54 7.70 -4.49
C ASP A 56 20.71 6.49 -3.57
N GLN A 57 20.31 5.33 -4.05
CA GLN A 57 20.51 4.05 -3.37
C GLN A 57 21.09 3.01 -4.35
N PRO A 58 21.92 2.08 -3.89
CA PRO A 58 22.46 1.01 -4.74
C PRO A 58 21.43 -0.11 -4.94
N ARG A 59 20.21 0.28 -5.36
CA ARG A 59 19.08 -0.60 -5.60
C ARG A 59 18.38 -0.25 -6.90
N ILE A 60 17.57 -1.17 -7.39
CA ILE A 60 16.82 -1.04 -8.64
C ILE A 60 15.41 -1.55 -8.39
N GLN A 61 14.43 -0.66 -8.53
CA GLN A 61 13.03 -1.06 -8.64
C GLN A 61 12.79 -1.64 -10.03
N THR A 62 12.19 -2.82 -10.07
CA THR A 62 11.93 -3.57 -11.29
C THR A 62 10.47 -3.94 -11.40
N TYR A 63 9.89 -3.78 -12.57
CA TYR A 63 8.58 -4.29 -12.93
C TYR A 63 8.66 -5.12 -14.20
N VAL A 64 7.98 -6.27 -14.21
CA VAL A 64 7.68 -7.01 -15.44
C VAL A 64 6.17 -6.94 -15.63
N ALA A 65 5.74 -6.07 -16.54
CA ALA A 65 4.34 -5.78 -16.81
C ALA A 65 3.84 -6.57 -18.01
N VAL A 66 2.74 -7.28 -17.84
CA VAL A 66 2.03 -7.98 -18.91
C VAL A 66 0.74 -7.24 -19.21
N ARG A 67 0.49 -6.87 -20.45
CA ARG A 67 -0.75 -6.21 -20.91
C ARG A 67 -1.87 -7.25 -21.05
N ALA A 68 -2.19 -7.88 -19.92
CA ALA A 68 -3.28 -8.82 -19.78
C ALA A 68 -3.73 -8.88 -18.33
N GLY A 69 -5.01 -8.74 -18.10
CA GLY A 69 -5.64 -8.74 -16.79
C GLY A 69 -7.04 -9.37 -16.85
N GLY A 70 -7.89 -9.01 -15.92
CA GLY A 70 -9.23 -9.59 -15.78
C GLY A 70 -10.10 -9.46 -17.03
N LYS A 71 -9.92 -8.42 -17.85
CA LYS A 71 -10.65 -8.28 -19.13
C LYS A 71 -10.29 -9.35 -20.17
N ASN A 72 -9.12 -9.97 -20.02
CA ASN A 72 -8.61 -10.98 -20.95
C ASN A 72 -9.06 -12.40 -20.58
N ASP A 73 -9.74 -12.56 -19.43
CA ASP A 73 -10.25 -13.85 -19.00
C ASP A 73 -11.30 -14.39 -19.97
N PRO A 74 -11.33 -15.70 -20.24
CA PRO A 74 -12.49 -16.30 -20.88
C PRO A 74 -13.74 -16.13 -20.01
N ALA A 75 -14.87 -15.76 -20.62
CA ALA A 75 -16.09 -15.47 -19.87
C ALA A 75 -16.60 -16.63 -19.00
N GLU A 76 -16.26 -17.88 -19.40
CA GLU A 76 -16.62 -19.09 -18.67
C GLU A 76 -15.66 -19.47 -17.53
N THR A 77 -14.51 -18.75 -17.39
CA THR A 77 -13.49 -18.99 -16.37
C THR A 77 -12.88 -17.68 -15.89
N THR A 78 -13.69 -16.75 -15.42
CA THR A 78 -13.24 -15.46 -14.90
C THR A 78 -12.41 -15.62 -13.62
N GLY A 79 -11.49 -14.69 -13.36
CA GLY A 79 -10.52 -14.75 -12.27
C GLY A 79 -9.24 -15.51 -12.62
N LEU A 80 -9.08 -15.87 -13.89
CA LEU A 80 -7.99 -16.70 -14.34
C LEU A 80 -6.66 -15.95 -14.40
N ALA A 81 -6.68 -14.67 -14.83
CA ALA A 81 -5.50 -13.81 -14.84
C ALA A 81 -4.90 -13.68 -13.44
N HIS A 82 -5.73 -13.38 -12.43
CA HIS A 82 -5.32 -13.27 -11.04
C HIS A 82 -4.83 -14.61 -10.47
N TYR A 83 -5.54 -15.69 -10.75
CA TYR A 83 -5.10 -17.00 -10.28
C TYR A 83 -3.78 -17.43 -10.91
N PHE A 84 -3.55 -17.10 -12.18
CA PHE A 84 -2.27 -17.38 -12.84
C PHE A 84 -1.12 -16.51 -12.26
N GLU A 85 -1.40 -15.28 -11.85
CA GLU A 85 -0.45 -14.46 -11.10
C GLU A 85 0.11 -15.22 -9.90
N HIS A 86 -0.77 -15.78 -9.03
CA HIS A 86 -0.38 -16.62 -7.89
C HIS A 86 0.47 -17.82 -8.31
N LEU A 87 0.09 -18.50 -9.39
CA LEU A 87 0.80 -19.68 -9.87
C LEU A 87 2.19 -19.38 -10.43
N MET A 88 2.44 -18.13 -10.87
CA MET A 88 3.77 -17.68 -11.30
C MET A 88 4.81 -17.68 -10.17
N PHE A 89 4.40 -17.75 -8.92
CA PHE A 89 5.30 -17.88 -7.76
C PHE A 89 5.65 -19.35 -7.42
N LYS A 90 5.02 -20.34 -8.09
CA LYS A 90 5.18 -21.75 -7.75
C LYS A 90 6.35 -22.44 -8.45
N GLY A 91 7.08 -21.70 -9.30
CA GLY A 91 8.32 -22.13 -9.93
C GLY A 91 8.18 -22.61 -11.37
N THR A 92 9.26 -23.17 -11.87
CA THR A 92 9.46 -23.56 -13.28
C THR A 92 9.84 -25.04 -13.39
N ASP A 93 10.26 -25.48 -14.56
CA ASP A 93 10.92 -26.80 -14.73
C ASP A 93 12.36 -26.82 -14.17
N SER A 94 12.94 -25.66 -13.87
CA SER A 94 14.30 -25.46 -13.34
C SER A 94 14.34 -25.29 -11.81
N PHE A 95 13.33 -24.64 -11.23
CA PHE A 95 13.22 -24.41 -9.79
C PHE A 95 11.79 -24.66 -9.29
N GLY A 96 11.62 -24.76 -7.96
CA GLY A 96 10.36 -25.17 -7.33
C GLY A 96 10.17 -26.69 -7.30
N THR A 97 11.18 -27.45 -7.70
CA THR A 97 11.16 -28.91 -7.72
C THR A 97 12.53 -29.51 -7.45
N GLN A 98 12.55 -30.71 -6.86
CA GLN A 98 13.77 -31.51 -6.74
C GLN A 98 14.09 -32.27 -8.04
N ASN A 99 13.06 -32.65 -8.82
CA ASN A 99 13.18 -33.38 -10.07
C ASN A 99 11.91 -33.24 -10.92
N TYR A 100 11.92 -32.38 -11.90
CA TYR A 100 10.77 -32.12 -12.75
C TYR A 100 10.32 -33.33 -13.59
N GLU A 101 11.24 -34.16 -14.07
CA GLU A 101 10.91 -35.35 -14.86
C GLU A 101 10.08 -36.36 -14.06
N GLN A 102 10.31 -36.48 -12.76
CA GLN A 102 9.52 -37.32 -11.86
C GLN A 102 8.19 -36.66 -11.44
N GLU A 103 8.15 -35.34 -11.34
CA GLU A 103 6.98 -34.57 -10.94
C GLU A 103 5.97 -34.43 -12.07
N LYS A 104 6.42 -34.19 -13.28
CA LYS A 104 5.59 -33.89 -14.46
C LYS A 104 4.42 -34.89 -14.70
N PRO A 105 4.60 -36.23 -14.63
CA PRO A 105 3.49 -37.14 -14.84
C PRO A 105 2.37 -36.99 -13.80
N MET A 106 2.69 -36.56 -12.59
CA MET A 106 1.69 -36.30 -11.53
C MET A 106 0.96 -34.98 -11.81
N LEU A 107 1.67 -33.92 -12.24
CA LEU A 107 1.06 -32.65 -12.65
C LEU A 107 0.12 -32.83 -13.84
N ASP A 108 0.52 -33.60 -14.86
CA ASP A 108 -0.31 -33.92 -16.03
C ASP A 108 -1.59 -34.70 -15.60
N ARG A 109 -1.48 -35.59 -14.61
CA ARG A 109 -2.64 -36.30 -14.06
C ARG A 109 -3.56 -35.39 -13.25
N ILE A 110 -3.01 -34.46 -12.46
CA ILE A 110 -3.79 -33.46 -11.72
C ILE A 110 -4.61 -32.61 -12.71
N GLU A 111 -3.99 -32.14 -13.77
CA GLU A 111 -4.68 -31.38 -14.83
C GLU A 111 -5.84 -32.22 -15.42
N ALA A 112 -5.57 -33.44 -15.83
CA ALA A 112 -6.60 -34.32 -16.40
C ALA A 112 -7.78 -34.54 -15.43
N LEU A 113 -7.50 -34.70 -14.12
CA LEU A 113 -8.52 -34.87 -13.10
C LEU A 113 -9.36 -33.60 -12.90
N PHE A 114 -8.74 -32.41 -12.88
CA PHE A 114 -9.45 -31.14 -12.79
C PHE A 114 -10.36 -30.90 -14.01
N GLU A 115 -9.93 -31.26 -15.23
CA GLU A 115 -10.74 -31.11 -16.42
C GLU A 115 -11.97 -32.07 -16.43
N VAL A 116 -11.88 -33.22 -15.76
CA VAL A 116 -13.05 -34.10 -15.51
C VAL A 116 -13.91 -33.55 -14.39
N TYR A 117 -13.30 -33.12 -13.27
CA TYR A 117 -13.97 -32.55 -12.10
C TYR A 117 -14.88 -31.37 -12.46
N ARG A 118 -14.38 -30.41 -13.27
CA ARG A 118 -15.16 -29.22 -13.64
C ARG A 118 -16.41 -29.53 -14.49
N LYS A 119 -16.40 -30.64 -15.21
CA LYS A 119 -17.52 -31.09 -16.06
C LYS A 119 -18.50 -32.02 -15.33
N THR A 120 -18.14 -32.50 -14.16
CA THR A 120 -18.94 -33.43 -13.37
C THR A 120 -19.90 -32.67 -12.48
N THR A 121 -21.19 -32.97 -12.58
CA THR A 121 -22.25 -32.32 -11.78
C THR A 121 -22.74 -33.16 -10.60
N ASP A 122 -22.47 -34.46 -10.59
CA ASP A 122 -22.83 -35.37 -9.52
C ASP A 122 -21.91 -35.19 -8.31
N GLU A 123 -22.43 -34.79 -7.17
CA GLU A 123 -21.66 -34.42 -5.95
C GLU A 123 -20.84 -35.60 -5.40
N ALA A 124 -21.34 -36.85 -5.48
CA ALA A 124 -20.58 -37.99 -4.99
C ALA A 124 -19.38 -38.28 -5.87
N GLN A 125 -19.54 -38.14 -7.20
CA GLN A 125 -18.44 -38.26 -8.16
C GLN A 125 -17.44 -37.11 -8.03
N ARG A 126 -17.92 -35.89 -7.84
CA ARG A 126 -17.04 -34.73 -7.58
C ARG A 126 -16.19 -34.96 -6.35
N THR A 127 -16.80 -35.39 -5.25
CA THR A 127 -16.07 -35.70 -4.00
C THR A 127 -15.01 -36.79 -4.22
N ALA A 128 -15.36 -37.84 -4.97
CA ALA A 128 -14.42 -38.92 -5.29
C ALA A 128 -13.25 -38.45 -6.18
N LEU A 129 -13.53 -37.60 -7.17
CA LEU A 129 -12.49 -36.98 -8.01
C LEU A 129 -11.57 -36.05 -7.23
N TYR A 130 -12.12 -35.23 -6.34
CA TYR A 130 -11.33 -34.34 -5.50
C TYR A 130 -10.39 -35.09 -4.56
N ARG A 131 -10.84 -36.22 -3.98
CA ARG A 131 -9.95 -37.09 -3.19
C ARG A 131 -8.79 -37.66 -4.03
N GLN A 132 -9.04 -37.96 -5.31
CA GLN A 132 -7.96 -38.40 -6.21
C GLN A 132 -7.00 -37.24 -6.50
N ILE A 133 -7.53 -36.03 -6.74
CA ILE A 133 -6.71 -34.82 -6.93
C ILE A 133 -5.84 -34.57 -5.69
N ASP A 134 -6.43 -34.59 -4.50
CA ASP A 134 -5.72 -34.37 -3.24
C ASP A 134 -4.60 -35.43 -3.04
N SER A 135 -4.92 -36.70 -3.27
CA SER A 135 -3.94 -37.78 -3.14
C SER A 135 -2.74 -37.61 -4.12
N VAL A 136 -2.99 -37.32 -5.39
CA VAL A 136 -1.91 -37.13 -6.39
C VAL A 136 -1.13 -35.85 -6.09
N SER A 137 -1.79 -34.78 -5.65
CA SER A 137 -1.17 -33.51 -5.26
C SER A 137 -0.26 -33.69 -4.04
N TYR A 138 -0.69 -34.51 -3.06
CA TYR A 138 0.16 -34.86 -1.91
C TYR A 138 1.43 -35.63 -2.37
N GLU A 139 1.30 -36.62 -3.28
CA GLU A 139 2.49 -37.32 -3.82
C GLU A 139 3.42 -36.35 -4.59
N ALA A 140 2.87 -35.43 -5.39
CA ALA A 140 3.65 -34.41 -6.09
C ALA A 140 4.39 -33.48 -5.12
N SER A 141 3.76 -33.14 -3.96
CA SER A 141 4.37 -32.27 -2.95
C SER A 141 5.65 -32.83 -2.33
N LYS A 142 5.86 -34.15 -2.38
CA LYS A 142 7.11 -34.79 -1.89
C LYS A 142 8.31 -34.44 -2.76
N ILE A 143 8.09 -34.03 -4.01
CA ILE A 143 9.13 -33.65 -4.96
C ILE A 143 9.18 -32.11 -5.12
N ALA A 144 8.06 -31.43 -5.01
CA ALA A 144 7.99 -29.98 -5.07
C ALA A 144 8.80 -29.31 -3.97
N ILE A 145 9.29 -28.11 -4.22
CA ILE A 145 9.92 -27.22 -3.23
C ILE A 145 9.08 -25.95 -3.17
N PRO A 146 8.11 -25.89 -2.24
CA PRO A 146 7.26 -24.71 -2.11
C PRO A 146 8.06 -23.44 -1.82
N ASN A 147 7.58 -22.30 -2.35
CA ASN A 147 8.15 -20.97 -2.16
C ASN A 147 9.65 -20.85 -2.55
N GLU A 148 10.11 -21.64 -3.51
CA GLU A 148 11.51 -21.54 -3.93
C GLU A 148 11.78 -20.25 -4.71
N TYR A 149 10.77 -19.64 -5.33
CA TYR A 149 10.90 -18.31 -5.89
C TYR A 149 11.26 -17.27 -4.82
N ASP A 150 10.57 -17.28 -3.68
CA ASP A 150 10.90 -16.37 -2.57
C ASP A 150 12.28 -16.63 -2.00
N LYS A 151 12.73 -17.91 -2.00
CA LYS A 151 14.12 -18.25 -1.62
C LYS A 151 15.14 -17.67 -2.61
N LEU A 152 14.82 -17.66 -3.90
CA LEU A 152 15.67 -17.03 -4.94
C LEU A 152 15.76 -15.53 -4.75
N MET A 153 14.62 -14.87 -4.49
CA MET A 153 14.58 -13.42 -4.24
C MET A 153 15.33 -13.06 -2.94
N ALA A 154 15.11 -13.80 -1.86
CA ALA A 154 15.85 -13.61 -0.61
C ALA A 154 17.37 -13.82 -0.80
N ALA A 155 17.77 -14.83 -1.58
CA ALA A 155 19.18 -15.10 -1.85
C ALA A 155 19.91 -13.98 -2.60
N ILE A 156 19.20 -13.23 -3.44
CA ILE A 156 19.75 -12.05 -4.12
C ILE A 156 19.55 -10.75 -3.33
N GLY A 157 18.90 -10.81 -2.16
CA GLY A 157 18.64 -9.63 -1.32
C GLY A 157 17.53 -8.72 -1.86
N ALA A 158 16.61 -9.27 -2.65
CA ALA A 158 15.42 -8.54 -3.08
C ALA A 158 14.50 -8.21 -1.90
N THR A 159 13.78 -7.11 -2.03
CA THR A 159 12.70 -6.68 -1.12
C THR A 159 11.48 -6.28 -1.95
N GLY A 160 10.33 -6.15 -1.32
CA GLY A 160 9.11 -5.74 -2.04
C GLY A 160 8.65 -6.75 -3.10
N THR A 161 9.09 -8.02 -3.02
CA THR A 161 8.63 -9.06 -3.96
C THR A 161 7.13 -9.21 -3.87
N ASN A 162 6.43 -8.87 -4.94
CA ASN A 162 4.98 -8.87 -5.00
C ASN A 162 4.49 -8.98 -6.45
N ALA A 163 3.18 -9.03 -6.63
CA ALA A 163 2.52 -8.87 -7.91
C ALA A 163 1.10 -8.35 -7.70
N TYR A 164 0.49 -7.85 -8.77
CA TYR A 164 -0.90 -7.44 -8.76
C TYR A 164 -1.54 -7.63 -10.13
N THR A 165 -2.83 -7.94 -10.11
CA THR A 165 -3.68 -8.03 -11.29
C THR A 165 -4.78 -6.98 -11.24
N SER A 166 -4.98 -6.25 -12.34
CA SER A 166 -6.11 -5.36 -12.54
C SER A 166 -6.94 -5.80 -13.76
N TYR A 167 -7.79 -4.91 -14.27
CA TYR A 167 -8.55 -5.21 -15.49
C TYR A 167 -7.67 -5.38 -16.73
N ASP A 168 -6.60 -4.58 -16.84
CA ASP A 168 -5.79 -4.43 -18.06
C ASP A 168 -4.41 -5.07 -17.96
N GLN A 169 -3.96 -5.43 -16.77
CA GLN A 169 -2.57 -5.80 -16.52
C GLN A 169 -2.41 -6.85 -15.43
N THR A 170 -1.32 -7.59 -15.54
CA THR A 170 -0.70 -8.35 -14.45
C THR A 170 0.77 -7.90 -14.36
N VAL A 171 1.18 -7.44 -13.19
CA VAL A 171 2.51 -6.84 -12.98
C VAL A 171 3.21 -7.56 -11.83
N PHE A 172 4.49 -7.86 -12.02
CA PHE A 172 5.38 -8.49 -11.05
C PHE A 172 6.46 -7.50 -10.67
N GLU A 173 6.72 -7.33 -9.38
CA GLU A 173 7.60 -6.30 -8.86
C GLU A 173 8.62 -6.82 -7.85
N GLU A 174 9.81 -6.28 -7.91
CA GLU A 174 10.88 -6.48 -6.94
C GLU A 174 11.78 -5.23 -6.87
N ASP A 175 12.26 -4.93 -5.67
CA ASP A 175 13.36 -4.01 -5.45
C ASP A 175 14.63 -4.82 -5.15
N ILE A 176 15.63 -4.76 -6.04
CA ILE A 176 16.82 -5.59 -6.01
C ILE A 176 18.09 -4.78 -5.76
N PRO A 177 19.13 -5.35 -5.11
CA PRO A 177 20.46 -4.76 -5.10
C PRO A 177 21.01 -4.56 -6.52
N SER A 178 21.64 -3.42 -6.77
CA SER A 178 22.17 -3.05 -8.09
C SER A 178 23.23 -4.01 -8.63
N ASN A 179 23.88 -4.79 -7.77
CA ASN A 179 24.86 -5.81 -8.15
C ASN A 179 24.22 -7.17 -8.50
N GLN A 180 22.89 -7.32 -8.43
CA GLN A 180 22.19 -8.59 -8.63
C GLN A 180 21.41 -8.66 -9.96
N VAL A 181 21.62 -7.71 -10.85
CA VAL A 181 20.92 -7.61 -12.14
C VAL A 181 20.99 -8.90 -12.96
N GLU A 182 22.16 -9.51 -13.05
CA GLU A 182 22.38 -10.74 -13.81
C GLU A 182 21.54 -11.91 -13.24
N ASN A 183 21.59 -12.10 -11.92
CA ASN A 183 20.82 -13.14 -11.23
C ASN A 183 19.32 -12.91 -11.36
N TRP A 184 18.86 -11.65 -11.13
CA TRP A 184 17.46 -11.29 -11.30
C TRP A 184 16.95 -11.54 -12.71
N ALA A 185 17.69 -11.08 -13.74
CA ALA A 185 17.30 -11.26 -15.13
C ALA A 185 17.20 -12.75 -15.51
N LYS A 186 18.12 -13.57 -15.00
CA LYS A 186 18.10 -15.03 -15.19
C LYS A 186 16.88 -15.67 -14.54
N ILE A 187 16.55 -15.30 -13.31
CA ILE A 187 15.39 -15.83 -12.57
C ILE A 187 14.10 -15.43 -13.27
N GLN A 188 13.94 -14.14 -13.61
CA GLN A 188 12.73 -13.67 -14.26
C GLN A 188 12.54 -14.27 -15.65
N ALA A 189 13.61 -14.37 -16.44
CA ALA A 189 13.53 -14.97 -17.75
C ALA A 189 13.11 -16.45 -17.71
N ASP A 190 13.63 -17.22 -16.77
CA ASP A 190 13.21 -18.62 -16.56
C ASP A 190 11.74 -18.70 -16.15
N ARG A 191 11.32 -17.83 -15.20
CA ARG A 191 9.94 -17.72 -14.72
C ARG A 191 8.95 -17.42 -15.84
N PHE A 192 9.28 -16.48 -16.73
CA PHE A 192 8.40 -16.06 -17.81
C PHE A 192 8.44 -17.00 -19.04
N GLN A 193 9.47 -17.83 -19.19
CA GLN A 193 9.61 -18.76 -20.30
C GLN A 193 9.15 -20.19 -20.00
N HIS A 194 9.30 -20.63 -18.75
CA HIS A 194 9.13 -22.03 -18.36
C HIS A 194 8.24 -22.23 -17.11
N PRO A 195 7.13 -21.45 -16.92
CA PRO A 195 6.31 -21.60 -15.74
C PRO A 195 5.69 -23.00 -15.67
N VAL A 196 5.65 -23.56 -14.47
CA VAL A 196 5.00 -24.85 -14.21
C VAL A 196 3.88 -24.65 -13.20
N ILE A 197 2.68 -25.05 -13.57
CA ILE A 197 1.51 -25.01 -12.68
C ILE A 197 1.68 -26.09 -11.62
N ARG A 198 2.03 -25.67 -10.42
CA ARG A 198 2.37 -26.51 -9.28
C ARG A 198 1.59 -26.06 -8.04
N GLY A 199 1.27 -26.96 -7.12
CA GLY A 199 0.53 -26.60 -5.92
C GLY A 199 -0.87 -26.04 -6.20
N PHE A 200 -1.47 -26.38 -7.33
CA PHE A 200 -2.71 -25.79 -7.83
C PHE A 200 -3.86 -25.85 -6.81
N HIS A 201 -4.09 -26.99 -6.18
CA HIS A 201 -5.21 -27.14 -5.25
C HIS A 201 -4.98 -26.42 -3.92
N THR A 202 -3.73 -26.32 -3.44
CA THR A 202 -3.41 -25.57 -2.21
C THR A 202 -3.49 -24.08 -2.45
N GLU A 203 -3.05 -23.60 -3.62
CA GLU A 203 -3.17 -22.17 -3.97
C GLU A 203 -4.62 -21.77 -4.21
N LEU A 204 -5.45 -22.69 -4.71
CA LEU A 204 -6.88 -22.45 -4.82
C LEU A 204 -7.53 -22.14 -3.46
N GLU A 205 -7.03 -22.75 -2.37
CA GLU A 205 -7.47 -22.44 -1.01
C GLU A 205 -7.16 -20.97 -0.63
N ALA A 206 -5.98 -20.48 -1.00
CA ALA A 206 -5.59 -19.08 -0.76
C ALA A 206 -6.48 -18.11 -1.55
N VAL A 207 -6.72 -18.38 -2.83
CA VAL A 207 -7.61 -17.57 -3.67
C VAL A 207 -9.05 -17.59 -3.18
N TYR A 208 -9.52 -18.71 -2.64
CA TYR A 208 -10.82 -18.77 -1.98
C TYR A 208 -10.91 -17.84 -0.75
N GLU A 209 -9.87 -17.83 0.09
CA GLU A 209 -9.84 -16.95 1.25
C GLU A 209 -9.81 -15.47 0.83
N GLU A 210 -9.05 -15.16 -0.19
CA GLU A 210 -9.00 -13.80 -0.73
C GLU A 210 -10.36 -13.37 -1.30
N LYS A 211 -11.04 -14.26 -2.03
CA LYS A 211 -12.41 -13.99 -2.49
C LYS A 211 -13.37 -13.78 -1.32
N ASN A 212 -13.31 -14.62 -0.29
CA ASN A 212 -14.12 -14.45 0.90
C ASN A 212 -13.84 -13.11 1.59
N MET A 213 -12.58 -12.70 1.70
CA MET A 213 -12.19 -11.39 2.23
C MET A 213 -12.75 -10.25 1.37
N SER A 214 -12.70 -10.37 0.04
CA SER A 214 -13.21 -9.34 -0.86
C SER A 214 -14.72 -9.13 -0.72
N LEU A 215 -15.47 -10.20 -0.47
CA LEU A 215 -16.92 -10.15 -0.26
C LEU A 215 -17.33 -9.46 1.05
N THR A 216 -16.41 -9.31 2.01
CA THR A 216 -16.66 -8.58 3.26
C THR A 216 -16.31 -7.10 3.19
N LYS A 217 -15.69 -6.64 2.10
CA LYS A 217 -15.31 -5.24 1.88
C LYS A 217 -16.40 -4.52 1.09
N ASP A 218 -17.12 -3.62 1.74
CA ASP A 218 -18.24 -2.92 1.11
C ASP A 218 -17.81 -2.06 -0.09
N ASN A 219 -16.67 -1.39 -0.01
CA ASN A 219 -16.15 -0.60 -1.12
C ASN A 219 -15.92 -1.46 -2.39
N ARG A 220 -15.45 -2.71 -2.24
CA ARG A 220 -15.28 -3.60 -3.39
C ARG A 220 -16.62 -3.89 -4.08
N LYS A 221 -17.66 -4.14 -3.29
CA LYS A 221 -19.02 -4.36 -3.82
C LYS A 221 -19.55 -3.13 -4.55
N VAL A 222 -19.26 -1.93 -4.01
CA VAL A 222 -19.65 -0.66 -4.66
C VAL A 222 -18.97 -0.54 -6.01
N ILE A 223 -17.67 -0.72 -6.10
CA ILE A 223 -16.93 -0.65 -7.37
C ILE A 223 -17.44 -1.71 -8.37
N ASP A 224 -17.67 -2.96 -7.94
CA ASP A 224 -18.21 -4.01 -8.81
C ASP A 224 -19.59 -3.59 -9.38
N GLN A 225 -20.45 -2.91 -8.60
CA GLN A 225 -21.74 -2.39 -9.09
C GLN A 225 -21.61 -1.16 -9.97
N VAL A 226 -20.63 -0.28 -9.71
CA VAL A 226 -20.29 0.85 -10.61
C VAL A 226 -19.89 0.30 -11.96
N MET A 227 -18.94 -0.63 -12.00
CA MET A 227 -18.43 -1.22 -13.23
C MET A 227 -19.53 -1.97 -13.99
N ALA A 228 -20.34 -2.79 -13.30
CA ALA A 228 -21.47 -3.49 -13.91
C ALA A 228 -22.55 -2.54 -14.46
N GLY A 229 -22.71 -1.38 -13.88
CA GLY A 229 -23.65 -0.34 -14.37
C GLY A 229 -23.10 0.42 -15.58
N LEU A 230 -21.83 0.78 -15.58
CA LEU A 230 -21.18 1.51 -16.67
C LEU A 230 -20.89 0.62 -17.89
N PHE A 231 -20.59 -0.69 -17.67
CA PHE A 231 -20.07 -1.60 -18.68
C PHE A 231 -20.87 -2.91 -18.75
N PRO A 232 -22.17 -2.86 -19.12
CA PRO A 232 -23.02 -4.06 -19.15
C PRO A 232 -22.60 -5.10 -20.21
N HIS A 233 -21.77 -4.73 -21.19
CA HIS A 233 -21.33 -5.63 -22.26
C HIS A 233 -19.79 -5.79 -22.30
N HIS A 234 -19.04 -4.81 -21.77
CA HIS A 234 -17.59 -4.85 -21.74
C HIS A 234 -17.11 -5.68 -20.53
N PRO A 235 -15.97 -6.39 -20.62
CA PRO A 235 -15.42 -7.19 -19.53
C PRO A 235 -15.18 -6.41 -18.23
N TYR A 236 -14.95 -5.12 -18.27
CA TYR A 236 -14.84 -4.30 -17.06
C TYR A 236 -16.06 -4.40 -16.14
N GLY A 237 -17.24 -4.62 -16.67
CA GLY A 237 -18.46 -4.74 -15.89
C GLY A 237 -19.04 -6.15 -15.84
N THR A 238 -18.64 -7.04 -16.77
CA THR A 238 -19.17 -8.40 -16.85
C THR A 238 -18.27 -9.43 -16.19
N GLN A 239 -17.01 -9.07 -15.90
CA GLN A 239 -16.00 -9.94 -15.28
C GLN A 239 -15.38 -9.25 -14.07
N THR A 240 -15.26 -9.95 -12.94
CA THR A 240 -14.54 -9.44 -11.77
C THR A 240 -13.12 -9.99 -11.77
N ILE A 241 -12.15 -9.20 -11.31
CA ILE A 241 -10.72 -9.58 -11.30
C ILE A 241 -10.49 -10.90 -10.55
N LEU A 242 -11.16 -11.12 -9.41
CA LEU A 242 -11.05 -12.34 -8.61
C LEU A 242 -11.94 -13.49 -9.15
N GLY A 243 -12.69 -13.26 -10.22
CA GLY A 243 -13.66 -14.22 -10.75
C GLY A 243 -14.89 -14.39 -9.87
N THR A 244 -15.82 -15.23 -10.35
CA THR A 244 -17.02 -15.59 -9.59
C THR A 244 -16.74 -16.78 -8.68
N GLN A 245 -17.56 -16.95 -7.62
CA GLN A 245 -17.46 -18.14 -6.77
C GLN A 245 -17.67 -19.44 -7.57
N GLU A 246 -18.53 -19.44 -8.58
CA GLU A 246 -18.79 -20.60 -9.42
C GLU A 246 -17.57 -20.96 -10.28
N ASN A 247 -16.88 -19.96 -10.86
CA ASN A 247 -15.68 -20.19 -11.64
C ASN A 247 -14.54 -20.75 -10.79
N LEU A 248 -14.36 -20.22 -9.57
CA LEU A 248 -13.36 -20.73 -8.63
C LEU A 248 -13.66 -22.17 -8.16
N LYS A 249 -14.95 -22.58 -8.10
CA LYS A 249 -15.32 -23.99 -7.80
C LYS A 249 -15.03 -24.94 -8.95
N ASN A 250 -14.90 -24.41 -10.17
CA ASN A 250 -14.71 -25.20 -11.38
C ASN A 250 -13.47 -24.74 -12.18
N PRO A 251 -12.28 -24.67 -11.56
CA PRO A 251 -11.09 -24.13 -12.21
C PRO A 251 -10.59 -25.02 -13.34
N SER A 252 -9.92 -24.42 -14.33
CA SER A 252 -9.34 -25.12 -15.49
C SER A 252 -7.85 -24.84 -15.59
N ILE A 253 -7.03 -25.86 -15.37
CA ILE A 253 -5.58 -25.77 -15.59
C ILE A 253 -5.28 -25.58 -17.08
N THR A 254 -6.03 -26.23 -17.96
CA THR A 254 -5.89 -26.09 -19.41
C THR A 254 -6.16 -24.66 -19.87
N ASN A 255 -7.20 -23.99 -19.36
CA ASN A 255 -7.48 -22.59 -19.69
C ASN A 255 -6.38 -21.65 -19.19
N ILE A 256 -5.80 -21.91 -18.01
CA ILE A 256 -4.67 -21.16 -17.48
C ILE A 256 -3.44 -21.30 -18.41
N LYS A 257 -3.11 -22.51 -18.85
CA LYS A 257 -2.02 -22.73 -19.80
C LYS A 257 -2.26 -22.04 -21.14
N ASN A 258 -3.51 -22.03 -21.62
CA ASN A 258 -3.89 -21.31 -22.84
C ASN A 258 -3.73 -19.80 -22.66
N PHE A 259 -4.17 -19.25 -21.51
CA PHE A 259 -4.03 -17.84 -21.18
C PHE A 259 -2.56 -17.42 -21.17
N TYR A 260 -1.69 -18.18 -20.49
CA TYR A 260 -0.25 -17.94 -20.49
C TYR A 260 0.32 -17.94 -21.91
N THR A 261 0.06 -19.00 -22.69
CA THR A 261 0.60 -19.14 -24.05
C THR A 261 0.16 -17.99 -24.98
N GLN A 262 -1.04 -17.43 -24.72
CA GLN A 262 -1.62 -16.38 -25.54
C GLN A 262 -1.09 -14.99 -25.17
N TRP A 263 -0.96 -14.68 -23.88
CA TRP A 263 -0.74 -13.32 -23.39
C TRP A 263 0.66 -13.05 -22.84
N TYR A 264 1.37 -14.07 -22.31
CA TYR A 264 2.70 -13.91 -21.72
C TYR A 264 3.79 -14.07 -22.78
N VAL A 265 3.72 -13.23 -23.79
CA VAL A 265 4.63 -13.20 -24.94
C VAL A 265 5.39 -11.89 -24.99
N PRO A 266 6.66 -11.85 -25.46
CA PRO A 266 7.51 -10.68 -25.33
C PRO A 266 6.92 -9.41 -25.96
N ASN A 267 6.20 -9.51 -27.06
CA ASN A 267 5.53 -8.37 -27.69
C ASN A 267 4.25 -7.91 -26.97
N ASN A 268 3.96 -8.48 -25.80
CA ASN A 268 2.89 -8.06 -24.87
C ASN A 268 3.43 -7.80 -23.46
N ILE A 269 4.75 -7.71 -23.29
CA ILE A 269 5.44 -7.54 -22.02
C ILE A 269 6.34 -6.31 -22.06
N ALA A 270 6.44 -5.61 -20.95
CA ALA A 270 7.45 -4.59 -20.71
C ALA A 270 8.26 -4.90 -19.45
N VAL A 271 9.55 -4.61 -19.49
CA VAL A 271 10.43 -4.53 -18.32
C VAL A 271 10.66 -3.05 -18.02
N CYS A 272 10.27 -2.60 -16.82
CA CYS A 272 10.38 -1.20 -16.38
C CYS A 272 11.33 -1.11 -15.20
N LEU A 273 12.35 -0.25 -15.30
CA LEU A 273 13.49 -0.22 -14.39
C LEU A 273 13.81 1.20 -13.94
N SER A 274 13.96 1.42 -12.64
CA SER A 274 14.47 2.66 -12.06
C SER A 274 15.49 2.35 -10.97
N GLY A 275 16.67 2.97 -11.01
CA GLY A 275 17.67 2.78 -9.95
C GLY A 275 19.12 2.92 -10.41
N ASP A 276 20.03 2.32 -9.64
CA ASP A 276 21.48 2.41 -9.86
C ASP A 276 21.98 1.31 -10.80
N PHE A 277 22.04 1.62 -12.08
CA PHE A 277 22.60 0.74 -13.10
C PHE A 277 23.21 1.54 -14.27
N ASP A 278 24.01 0.84 -15.09
CA ASP A 278 24.44 1.30 -16.41
C ASP A 278 23.43 0.81 -17.46
N PRO A 279 22.73 1.71 -18.18
CA PRO A 279 21.71 1.31 -19.15
C PRO A 279 22.22 0.44 -20.31
N ASP A 280 23.46 0.63 -20.75
CA ASP A 280 24.02 -0.14 -21.87
C ASP A 280 24.33 -1.57 -21.43
N VAL A 281 24.82 -1.76 -20.20
CA VAL A 281 25.02 -3.08 -19.58
C VAL A 281 23.68 -3.75 -19.30
N MET A 282 22.71 -2.96 -18.81
CA MET A 282 21.38 -3.45 -18.47
C MET A 282 20.66 -4.02 -19.70
N ILE A 283 20.64 -3.28 -20.83
CA ILE A 283 19.94 -3.74 -22.03
C ILE A 283 20.60 -4.99 -22.64
N GLU A 284 21.94 -5.09 -22.57
CA GLU A 284 22.63 -6.31 -23.00
C GLU A 284 22.25 -7.51 -22.13
N THR A 285 22.11 -7.32 -20.82
CA THR A 285 21.69 -8.35 -19.87
C THR A 285 20.25 -8.77 -20.14
N ILE A 286 19.32 -7.83 -20.27
CA ILE A 286 17.92 -8.14 -20.58
C ILE A 286 17.83 -8.89 -21.91
N ASN A 287 18.52 -8.43 -22.96
CA ASN A 287 18.49 -9.11 -24.26
C ASN A 287 19.10 -10.52 -24.19
N ARG A 288 20.12 -10.75 -23.37
CA ARG A 288 20.72 -12.08 -23.20
C ARG A 288 19.74 -13.10 -22.67
N TYR A 289 18.90 -12.71 -21.71
CA TYR A 289 17.98 -13.63 -21.04
C TYR A 289 16.59 -13.64 -21.67
N PHE A 290 16.04 -12.49 -22.08
CA PHE A 290 14.70 -12.36 -22.62
C PHE A 290 14.65 -12.35 -24.16
N GLY A 291 15.75 -12.03 -24.83
CA GLY A 291 15.77 -11.90 -26.29
C GLY A 291 15.44 -13.20 -27.07
N GLY A 292 15.58 -14.35 -26.42
CA GLY A 292 15.22 -15.66 -26.98
C GLY A 292 13.74 -16.01 -26.91
N MET A 293 12.93 -15.25 -26.17
CA MET A 293 11.48 -15.46 -26.07
C MET A 293 10.81 -15.30 -27.43
N LYS A 294 9.88 -16.19 -27.76
CA LYS A 294 9.18 -16.16 -29.03
C LYS A 294 8.00 -15.22 -29.00
N PRO A 295 7.94 -14.21 -29.89
CA PRO A 295 6.78 -13.32 -29.97
C PRO A 295 5.55 -14.05 -30.53
N SER A 296 4.38 -13.62 -30.13
CA SER A 296 3.13 -14.02 -30.81
C SER A 296 3.04 -13.32 -32.16
N GLN A 297 2.79 -14.12 -33.20
CA GLN A 297 2.53 -13.58 -34.55
C GLN A 297 1.06 -13.11 -34.69
N ASN A 298 0.19 -13.60 -33.84
CA ASN A 298 -1.25 -13.30 -33.83
C ASN A 298 -1.67 -13.02 -32.39
N LEU A 299 -1.14 -11.93 -31.82
CA LEU A 299 -1.65 -11.45 -30.53
C LEU A 299 -3.13 -11.07 -30.72
N PRO A 300 -4.06 -11.64 -29.94
CA PRO A 300 -5.47 -11.36 -30.15
C PRO A 300 -5.80 -9.89 -29.92
N GLU A 301 -6.45 -9.27 -30.87
CA GLU A 301 -7.13 -8.00 -30.66
C GLU A 301 -8.47 -8.30 -29.97
N LEU A 302 -8.63 -7.78 -28.76
CA LEU A 302 -9.90 -7.83 -28.07
C LEU A 302 -10.84 -6.77 -28.66
N ASN A 303 -11.74 -7.20 -29.53
CA ASN A 303 -12.73 -6.33 -30.15
C ASN A 303 -14.04 -6.41 -29.38
N PHE A 304 -14.24 -5.48 -28.44
CA PHE A 304 -15.48 -5.36 -27.70
C PHE A 304 -16.49 -4.49 -28.48
N GLN A 305 -17.78 -4.82 -28.36
CA GLN A 305 -18.80 -3.91 -28.85
C GLN A 305 -18.80 -2.63 -28.01
N PRO A 306 -18.82 -1.45 -28.64
CA PRO A 306 -18.91 -0.20 -27.90
C PRO A 306 -20.13 -0.18 -27.00
N GLU A 307 -19.95 0.28 -25.78
CA GLU A 307 -21.04 0.43 -24.83
C GLU A 307 -22.06 1.47 -25.31
N GLN A 308 -23.35 1.16 -25.18
CA GLN A 308 -24.38 2.10 -25.53
C GLN A 308 -24.37 3.32 -24.61
N PRO A 309 -24.73 4.51 -25.15
CA PRO A 309 -24.82 5.71 -24.31
C PRO A 309 -25.84 5.53 -23.17
N ILE A 310 -25.46 5.90 -21.97
CA ILE A 310 -26.37 6.03 -20.83
C ILE A 310 -27.17 7.33 -21.05
N THR A 311 -28.48 7.25 -21.01
CA THR A 311 -29.36 8.39 -21.28
C THR A 311 -30.16 8.86 -20.06
N SER A 312 -30.09 8.12 -18.96
CA SER A 312 -30.68 8.46 -17.66
C SER A 312 -29.90 7.75 -16.55
N PRO A 313 -29.90 8.27 -15.31
CA PRO A 313 -29.17 7.66 -14.20
C PRO A 313 -29.55 6.20 -13.96
N ILE A 314 -28.57 5.34 -13.80
CA ILE A 314 -28.72 3.92 -13.46
C ILE A 314 -28.49 3.80 -11.96
N VAL A 315 -29.54 3.42 -11.21
CA VAL A 315 -29.48 3.27 -9.76
C VAL A 315 -29.19 1.82 -9.38
N LYS A 316 -28.20 1.64 -8.51
CA LYS A 316 -27.81 0.36 -7.93
C LYS A 316 -27.81 0.47 -6.40
N GLU A 317 -28.03 -0.65 -5.74
CA GLU A 317 -27.98 -0.75 -4.28
C GLU A 317 -26.93 -1.79 -3.84
N VAL A 318 -26.17 -1.47 -2.80
CA VAL A 318 -25.24 -2.38 -2.13
C VAL A 318 -25.57 -2.39 -0.65
N VAL A 319 -25.54 -3.57 -0.03
CA VAL A 319 -25.75 -3.71 1.41
C VAL A 319 -24.48 -4.29 2.05
N GLY A 320 -24.09 -3.72 3.19
CA GLY A 320 -22.95 -4.22 3.96
C GLY A 320 -22.83 -3.57 5.35
N PRO A 321 -21.98 -4.09 6.23
CA PRO A 321 -21.92 -3.70 7.63
C PRO A 321 -21.39 -2.29 7.88
N GLU A 322 -20.58 -1.73 6.97
CA GLU A 322 -19.96 -0.42 7.16
C GLU A 322 -20.94 0.74 6.97
N ALA A 323 -20.51 1.98 7.24
CA ALA A 323 -21.32 3.19 7.10
C ALA A 323 -21.89 3.37 5.69
N GLU A 324 -23.03 4.03 5.59
CA GLU A 324 -23.66 4.36 4.31
C GLU A 324 -22.80 5.32 3.50
N ASN A 325 -22.84 5.18 2.17
CA ASN A 325 -22.27 6.14 1.23
C ASN A 325 -23.02 6.13 -0.12
N VAL A 326 -22.77 7.14 -0.94
CA VAL A 326 -23.22 7.17 -2.32
C VAL A 326 -22.02 7.39 -3.24
N THR A 327 -21.98 6.64 -4.33
CA THR A 327 -20.97 6.80 -5.38
C THR A 327 -21.67 7.10 -6.71
N LEU A 328 -21.26 8.20 -7.34
CA LEU A 328 -21.66 8.57 -8.70
C LEU A 328 -20.51 8.26 -9.65
N ALA A 329 -20.82 7.75 -10.85
CA ALA A 329 -19.79 7.38 -11.80
C ALA A 329 -20.19 7.67 -13.26
N TRP A 330 -19.31 8.31 -14.01
CA TRP A 330 -19.45 8.58 -15.45
C TRP A 330 -18.39 7.82 -16.23
N ARG A 331 -18.76 7.36 -17.43
CA ARG A 331 -17.84 6.67 -18.34
C ARG A 331 -17.21 7.67 -19.30
N PHE A 332 -15.90 7.52 -19.48
CA PHE A 332 -15.08 8.31 -20.41
C PHE A 332 -14.32 7.40 -21.37
N PRO A 333 -13.74 7.95 -22.45
CA PRO A 333 -12.79 7.23 -23.29
C PRO A 333 -11.57 6.72 -22.47
N GLY A 334 -10.85 5.75 -23.03
CA GLY A 334 -9.69 5.15 -22.38
C GLY A 334 -8.54 6.11 -22.09
N ALA A 335 -7.60 5.66 -21.29
CA ALA A 335 -6.45 6.45 -20.80
C ALA A 335 -5.55 7.01 -21.90
N ASN A 336 -5.62 6.50 -23.11
CA ASN A 336 -4.88 7.01 -24.28
C ASN A 336 -5.71 8.02 -25.13
N SER A 337 -6.73 8.65 -24.58
CA SER A 337 -7.54 9.64 -25.27
C SER A 337 -7.06 11.06 -25.02
N GLU A 338 -7.40 11.97 -25.92
CA GLU A 338 -7.14 13.41 -25.78
C GLU A 338 -7.93 14.06 -24.62
N ASP A 339 -8.91 13.35 -24.06
CA ASP A 339 -9.77 13.83 -22.96
C ASP A 339 -9.10 13.73 -21.58
N VAL A 340 -8.03 12.95 -21.43
CA VAL A 340 -7.48 12.57 -20.12
C VAL A 340 -6.93 13.76 -19.33
N GLU A 341 -6.19 14.67 -19.97
CA GLU A 341 -5.68 15.85 -19.26
C GLU A 341 -6.82 16.77 -18.79
N THR A 342 -7.85 16.92 -19.63
CA THR A 342 -9.02 17.75 -19.29
C THR A 342 -9.82 17.09 -18.17
N LEU A 343 -9.98 15.77 -18.20
CA LEU A 343 -10.64 14.99 -17.14
C LEU A 343 -9.89 15.09 -15.82
N ASN A 344 -8.57 14.93 -15.84
CA ASN A 344 -7.72 15.07 -14.65
C ASN A 344 -7.80 16.48 -14.06
N LEU A 345 -7.71 17.50 -14.88
CA LEU A 345 -7.81 18.89 -14.42
C LEU A 345 -9.20 19.21 -13.88
N LEU A 346 -10.26 18.73 -14.55
CA LEU A 346 -11.64 18.85 -14.10
C LEU A 346 -11.84 18.21 -12.72
N ALA A 347 -11.30 17.00 -12.53
CA ALA A 347 -11.37 16.29 -11.25
C ALA A 347 -10.69 17.10 -10.13
N GLN A 348 -9.52 17.69 -10.41
CA GLN A 348 -8.78 18.51 -9.43
C GLN A 348 -9.43 19.87 -9.15
N VAL A 349 -10.14 20.46 -10.11
CA VAL A 349 -10.97 21.66 -9.86
C VAL A 349 -12.17 21.33 -8.96
N LEU A 350 -12.72 20.11 -9.06
CA LEU A 350 -13.77 19.65 -8.14
C LEU A 350 -13.21 19.25 -6.77
N TYR A 351 -12.12 18.50 -6.74
CA TYR A 351 -11.53 17.99 -5.52
C TYR A 351 -10.01 17.81 -5.67
N ASN A 352 -9.26 18.50 -4.84
CA ASN A 352 -7.80 18.39 -4.78
C ASN A 352 -7.27 18.23 -3.34
N GLY A 353 -8.18 18.04 -2.37
CA GLY A 353 -7.88 17.89 -0.95
C GLY A 353 -7.67 19.20 -0.19
N GLN A 354 -7.79 20.37 -0.85
CA GLN A 354 -7.49 21.67 -0.23
C GLN A 354 -8.41 22.82 -0.73
N ALA A 355 -8.48 23.06 -2.02
CA ALA A 355 -9.12 24.24 -2.60
C ALA A 355 -10.07 23.96 -3.79
N GLY A 356 -10.44 22.70 -4.03
CA GLY A 356 -11.47 22.35 -5.02
C GLY A 356 -12.86 22.74 -4.56
N LEU A 357 -13.82 22.73 -5.48
CA LEU A 357 -15.22 23.08 -5.17
C LEU A 357 -15.80 22.19 -4.06
N ILE A 358 -15.55 20.88 -4.10
CA ILE A 358 -15.97 19.94 -3.06
C ILE A 358 -15.24 20.23 -1.74
N ASP A 359 -13.95 20.57 -1.81
CA ASP A 359 -13.16 20.88 -0.62
C ASP A 359 -13.73 22.08 0.12
N LEU A 360 -13.98 23.17 -0.60
CA LEU A 360 -14.41 24.44 0.00
C LEU A 360 -15.92 24.45 0.34
N ASP A 361 -16.74 23.93 -0.57
CA ASP A 361 -18.20 24.09 -0.49
C ASP A 361 -18.90 22.95 0.27
N ILE A 362 -18.28 21.77 0.34
CA ILE A 362 -18.83 20.60 1.02
C ILE A 362 -18.02 20.25 2.28
N ASN A 363 -16.73 19.95 2.11
CA ASN A 363 -15.91 19.45 3.22
C ASN A 363 -15.62 20.55 4.25
N GLN A 364 -15.18 21.73 3.79
CA GLN A 364 -14.94 22.88 4.67
C GLN A 364 -16.21 23.36 5.35
N GLN A 365 -17.34 23.32 4.66
CA GLN A 365 -18.65 23.68 5.22
C GLN A 365 -19.30 22.53 6.01
N GLN A 366 -18.63 21.40 6.16
CA GLN A 366 -19.13 20.24 6.87
C GLN A 366 -20.55 19.83 6.45
N LYS A 367 -20.90 19.87 5.15
CA LYS A 367 -22.24 19.52 4.67
C LYS A 367 -22.53 18.03 4.67
N MET A 368 -21.50 17.19 4.71
CA MET A 368 -21.55 15.74 4.91
C MET A 368 -20.28 15.30 5.65
N LEU A 369 -20.14 14.04 6.00
CA LEU A 369 -18.93 13.54 6.70
C LEU A 369 -17.67 13.58 5.84
N GLY A 370 -17.81 13.50 4.54
CA GLY A 370 -16.73 13.63 3.59
C GLY A 370 -17.22 13.41 2.16
N ALA A 371 -16.59 14.12 1.23
CA ALA A 371 -16.82 13.96 -0.20
C ALA A 371 -15.48 14.04 -0.95
N ALA A 372 -15.41 13.31 -2.09
CA ALA A 372 -14.25 13.29 -2.96
C ALA A 372 -14.67 13.11 -4.42
N ALA A 373 -13.78 13.48 -5.36
CA ALA A 373 -13.93 13.21 -6.78
C ALA A 373 -12.58 12.89 -7.41
N TYR A 374 -12.53 11.85 -8.25
CA TYR A 374 -11.30 11.42 -8.89
C TYR A 374 -11.55 10.58 -10.14
N PRO A 375 -10.64 10.57 -11.13
CA PRO A 375 -10.71 9.69 -12.26
C PRO A 375 -10.09 8.32 -11.92
N PHE A 376 -10.61 7.27 -12.56
CA PHE A 376 -10.04 5.93 -12.59
C PHE A 376 -9.75 5.58 -14.06
N LEU A 377 -8.48 5.70 -14.42
CA LEU A 377 -8.03 5.56 -15.81
C LEU A 377 -7.78 4.08 -16.12
N LEU A 378 -8.37 3.59 -17.22
CA LEU A 378 -8.19 2.24 -17.75
C LEU A 378 -7.94 2.30 -19.25
N ALA A 379 -7.39 1.25 -19.84
CA ALA A 379 -6.94 1.25 -21.23
C ALA A 379 -8.07 1.49 -22.26
N ASP A 380 -9.22 0.82 -22.10
CA ASP A 380 -10.31 0.88 -23.08
C ASP A 380 -11.34 1.99 -22.77
N TYR A 381 -11.60 2.21 -21.50
CA TYR A 381 -12.49 3.24 -20.95
C TYR A 381 -11.94 3.75 -19.63
N SER A 382 -12.22 4.99 -19.29
CA SER A 382 -11.98 5.56 -17.98
C SER A 382 -13.29 5.85 -17.24
N VAL A 383 -13.22 5.99 -15.93
CA VAL A 383 -14.35 6.29 -15.07
C VAL A 383 -14.03 7.54 -14.27
N PHE A 384 -14.96 8.48 -14.21
CA PHE A 384 -14.92 9.59 -13.27
C PHE A 384 -15.87 9.27 -12.11
N LEU A 385 -15.36 9.30 -10.89
CA LEU A 385 -16.06 8.94 -9.67
C LEU A 385 -16.26 10.17 -8.78
N MET A 386 -17.41 10.23 -8.12
CA MET A 386 -17.66 11.13 -6.99
C MET A 386 -18.27 10.33 -5.86
N GLU A 387 -17.77 10.53 -4.65
CA GLU A 387 -18.22 9.80 -3.46
C GLU A 387 -18.65 10.77 -2.36
N GLY A 388 -19.65 10.37 -1.57
CA GLY A 388 -20.09 11.14 -0.43
C GLY A 388 -20.63 10.26 0.69
N THR A 389 -20.27 10.62 1.93
CA THR A 389 -20.69 9.93 3.14
C THR A 389 -21.66 10.81 3.91
N PRO A 390 -22.92 10.35 4.15
CA PRO A 390 -23.95 11.14 4.82
C PRO A 390 -23.62 11.35 6.30
N LYS A 391 -24.18 12.42 6.85
CA LYS A 391 -24.32 12.63 8.30
C LYS A 391 -25.52 11.88 8.83
N ASN A 392 -25.57 11.75 10.15
CA ASN A 392 -26.72 11.16 10.84
C ASN A 392 -28.03 11.88 10.47
N GLY A 393 -28.97 11.13 9.94
CA GLY A 393 -30.27 11.65 9.49
C GLY A 393 -30.24 12.26 8.09
N GLN A 394 -29.11 12.39 7.43
CA GLN A 394 -28.99 12.80 6.03
C GLN A 394 -29.24 11.60 5.10
N THR A 395 -30.05 11.80 4.10
CA THR A 395 -30.36 10.76 3.13
C THR A 395 -29.29 10.68 2.03
N LEU A 396 -29.11 9.51 1.42
CA LEU A 396 -28.22 9.34 0.27
C LEU A 396 -28.63 10.20 -0.95
N GLU A 397 -29.92 10.52 -1.08
CA GLU A 397 -30.40 11.42 -2.14
C GLU A 397 -30.01 12.89 -1.88
N GLU A 398 -30.00 13.33 -0.61
CA GLU A 398 -29.47 14.65 -0.25
C GLU A 398 -27.96 14.74 -0.53
N VAL A 399 -27.19 13.70 -0.18
CA VAL A 399 -25.76 13.63 -0.50
C VAL A 399 -25.52 13.68 -2.01
N ARG A 400 -26.27 12.88 -2.78
CA ARG A 400 -26.23 12.89 -4.25
C ARG A 400 -26.52 14.28 -4.81
N THR A 401 -27.53 14.96 -4.27
CA THR A 401 -27.92 16.31 -4.70
C THR A 401 -26.78 17.29 -4.49
N LEU A 402 -26.15 17.30 -3.32
CA LEU A 402 -25.01 18.17 -3.01
C LEU A 402 -23.83 17.92 -3.98
N LEU A 403 -23.49 16.65 -4.28
CA LEU A 403 -22.43 16.34 -5.24
C LEU A 403 -22.76 16.85 -6.65
N LEU A 404 -24.02 16.72 -7.10
CA LEU A 404 -24.46 17.21 -8.40
C LEU A 404 -24.53 18.74 -8.48
N GLU A 405 -24.76 19.42 -7.35
CA GLU A 405 -24.69 20.90 -7.27
C GLU A 405 -23.28 21.39 -7.60
N GLU A 406 -22.21 20.71 -7.12
CA GLU A 406 -20.84 21.09 -7.45
C GLU A 406 -20.51 20.90 -8.94
N ILE A 407 -21.03 19.84 -9.57
CA ILE A 407 -21.00 19.72 -11.04
C ILE A 407 -21.74 20.88 -11.69
N GLY A 408 -22.86 21.29 -11.13
CA GLY A 408 -23.62 22.44 -11.59
C GLY A 408 -22.83 23.75 -11.54
N LYS A 409 -22.05 24.00 -10.48
CA LYS A 409 -21.16 25.15 -10.37
C LYS A 409 -20.03 25.09 -11.38
N LEU A 410 -19.37 23.94 -11.51
CA LEU A 410 -18.32 23.71 -12.52
C LEU A 410 -18.81 24.06 -13.93
N LYS A 411 -19.99 23.57 -14.32
CA LYS A 411 -20.61 23.82 -15.63
C LYS A 411 -20.94 25.29 -15.91
N LYS A 412 -21.18 26.06 -14.85
CA LYS A 412 -21.43 27.53 -14.96
C LYS A 412 -20.15 28.34 -14.86
N GLY A 413 -19.02 27.70 -14.51
CA GLY A 413 -17.75 28.36 -14.27
C GLY A 413 -17.71 29.13 -12.94
N GLU A 414 -18.49 28.71 -11.95
CA GLU A 414 -18.53 29.29 -10.61
C GLU A 414 -17.33 28.81 -9.75
N PHE A 415 -16.11 29.04 -10.24
CA PHE A 415 -14.84 28.80 -9.54
C PHE A 415 -13.81 29.84 -9.96
N ASP A 416 -12.79 30.07 -9.12
CA ASP A 416 -11.74 31.02 -9.45
C ASP A 416 -10.85 30.49 -10.59
N GLU A 417 -10.55 31.34 -11.58
CA GLU A 417 -9.64 31.02 -12.69
C GLU A 417 -8.22 30.73 -12.19
N ASN A 418 -7.80 31.39 -11.11
CA ASN A 418 -6.48 31.19 -10.48
C ASN A 418 -6.32 29.73 -9.94
N LEU A 419 -7.41 29.03 -9.64
CA LEU A 419 -7.39 27.64 -9.22
C LEU A 419 -6.71 26.75 -10.26
N ILE A 420 -6.91 26.99 -11.56
CA ILE A 420 -6.27 26.22 -12.63
C ILE A 420 -4.74 26.38 -12.55
N ALA A 421 -4.26 27.61 -12.44
CA ALA A 421 -2.83 27.88 -12.35
C ALA A 421 -2.20 27.29 -11.08
N ALA A 422 -2.90 27.39 -9.94
CA ALA A 422 -2.49 26.78 -8.68
C ALA A 422 -2.45 25.24 -8.81
N THR A 423 -3.44 24.63 -9.44
CA THR A 423 -3.47 23.19 -9.71
C THR A 423 -2.27 22.73 -10.52
N ILE A 424 -1.92 23.45 -11.58
CA ILE A 424 -0.72 23.15 -12.40
C ILE A 424 0.57 23.24 -11.57
N ASN A 425 0.69 24.24 -10.68
CA ASN A 425 1.86 24.38 -9.81
C ASN A 425 1.94 23.24 -8.78
N ASN A 426 0.82 22.83 -8.19
CA ASN A 426 0.77 21.67 -7.31
C ASN A 426 1.15 20.38 -8.06
N ASN A 427 0.64 20.17 -9.26
CA ASN A 427 1.02 19.02 -10.09
C ASN A 427 2.54 19.02 -10.42
N LYS A 428 3.15 20.17 -10.64
CA LYS A 428 4.62 20.27 -10.83
C LYS A 428 5.37 19.92 -9.55
N ARG A 429 4.91 20.38 -8.39
CA ARG A 429 5.44 20.01 -7.07
C ARG A 429 5.34 18.50 -6.85
N ASP A 430 4.18 17.94 -7.08
CA ASP A 430 3.92 16.51 -6.87
C ASP A 430 4.74 15.63 -7.84
N ARG A 431 4.92 16.08 -9.07
CA ARG A 431 5.85 15.45 -10.02
C ARG A 431 7.29 15.45 -9.49
N GLN A 432 7.78 16.55 -8.93
CA GLN A 432 9.13 16.57 -8.31
C GLN A 432 9.23 15.55 -7.17
N LYS A 433 8.19 15.42 -6.34
CA LYS A 433 8.15 14.44 -5.25
C LYS A 433 8.17 13.00 -5.76
N GLN A 434 7.37 12.67 -6.79
CA GLN A 434 7.37 11.36 -7.42
C GLN A 434 8.75 10.97 -7.99
N LEU A 435 9.50 11.95 -8.50
CA LEU A 435 10.85 11.71 -9.04
C LEU A 435 11.88 11.31 -7.97
N GLU A 436 11.60 11.47 -6.68
CA GLU A 436 12.48 11.02 -5.59
C GLU A 436 12.38 9.49 -5.37
N SER A 437 11.28 8.85 -5.77
CA SER A 437 11.01 7.43 -5.58
C SER A 437 11.35 6.59 -6.82
N ASN A 438 12.15 5.54 -6.67
CA ASN A 438 12.38 4.58 -7.76
C ASN A 438 11.10 3.83 -8.13
N GLU A 439 10.22 3.58 -7.16
CA GLU A 439 8.92 2.94 -7.34
C GLU A 439 8.03 3.80 -8.24
N ASP A 440 7.80 5.08 -7.90
CA ASP A 440 6.95 5.99 -8.67
C ASP A 440 7.49 6.21 -10.10
N ARG A 441 8.83 6.35 -10.23
CA ARG A 441 9.48 6.48 -11.53
C ARG A 441 9.23 5.28 -12.43
N ALA A 442 9.34 4.07 -11.90
CA ALA A 442 9.13 2.83 -12.67
C ALA A 442 7.65 2.53 -12.90
N THR A 443 6.76 2.88 -11.95
CA THR A 443 5.30 2.76 -12.10
C THR A 443 4.78 3.62 -13.25
N TRP A 444 5.31 4.82 -13.44
CA TRP A 444 4.94 5.68 -14.57
C TRP A 444 5.21 4.99 -15.93
N PHE A 445 6.29 4.22 -16.04
CA PHE A 445 6.55 3.41 -17.24
C PHE A 445 5.54 2.27 -17.41
N VAL A 446 5.18 1.61 -16.31
CA VAL A 446 4.16 0.55 -16.33
C VAL A 446 2.83 1.10 -16.84
N GLU A 447 2.40 2.23 -16.30
CA GLU A 447 1.14 2.89 -16.70
C GLU A 447 1.16 3.28 -18.18
N SER A 448 2.23 3.92 -18.64
CA SER A 448 2.40 4.29 -20.05
C SER A 448 2.36 3.04 -20.96
N PHE A 449 3.06 1.97 -20.59
CA PHE A 449 3.03 0.74 -21.36
C PHE A 449 1.62 0.13 -21.40
N VAL A 450 0.98 -0.06 -20.28
CA VAL A 450 -0.32 -0.74 -20.17
C VAL A 450 -1.41 0.03 -20.89
N ASN A 451 -1.46 1.34 -20.69
CA ASN A 451 -2.44 2.23 -21.32
C ASN A 451 -2.15 2.46 -22.82
N GLY A 452 -0.96 2.06 -23.30
CA GLY A 452 -0.57 2.24 -24.68
C GLY A 452 -0.33 3.70 -25.06
N THR A 453 0.02 4.55 -24.09
CA THR A 453 0.36 5.96 -24.31
C THR A 453 1.76 6.10 -24.89
N ASN A 454 2.00 7.19 -25.61
CA ASN A 454 3.33 7.52 -26.11
C ASN A 454 4.11 8.26 -25.03
N TRP A 455 5.36 7.88 -24.77
CA TRP A 455 6.17 8.50 -23.73
C TRP A 455 6.38 10.01 -23.93
N ALA A 456 6.46 10.49 -25.18
CA ALA A 456 6.54 11.90 -25.47
C ALA A 456 5.26 12.66 -25.04
N ASP A 457 4.10 12.01 -25.14
CA ASP A 457 2.83 12.57 -24.68
C ASP A 457 2.75 12.59 -23.15
N GLU A 458 3.26 11.56 -22.47
CA GLU A 458 3.36 11.54 -21.01
C GLU A 458 4.24 12.67 -20.48
N VAL A 459 5.43 12.85 -21.06
CA VAL A 459 6.34 13.94 -20.69
C VAL A 459 5.71 15.34 -20.90
N ALA A 460 4.95 15.50 -21.97
CA ALA A 460 4.28 16.75 -22.31
C ALA A 460 2.93 16.97 -21.62
N SER A 461 2.44 16.03 -20.81
CA SER A 461 1.08 16.05 -20.22
C SER A 461 0.81 17.31 -19.40
N LEU A 462 1.74 17.69 -18.50
CA LEU A 462 1.60 18.93 -17.70
C LEU A 462 1.63 20.18 -18.55
N ASP A 463 2.44 20.22 -19.61
CA ASP A 463 2.49 21.34 -20.54
C ASP A 463 1.19 21.46 -21.36
N ARG A 464 0.57 20.35 -21.73
CA ARG A 464 -0.76 20.37 -22.38
C ARG A 464 -1.83 20.79 -21.39
N MET A 465 -1.85 20.22 -20.19
CA MET A 465 -2.81 20.57 -19.13
C MET A 465 -2.74 22.07 -18.79
N SER A 466 -1.54 22.67 -18.76
CA SER A 466 -1.36 24.10 -18.45
C SER A 466 -1.95 25.05 -19.50
N LYS A 467 -2.33 24.55 -20.67
CA LYS A 467 -2.95 25.33 -21.75
C LYS A 467 -4.46 25.25 -21.77
N ILE A 468 -5.03 24.35 -20.96
CA ILE A 468 -6.47 24.19 -20.87
C ILE A 468 -7.06 25.43 -20.19
N THR A 469 -8.01 26.04 -20.86
CA THR A 469 -8.67 27.24 -20.36
C THR A 469 -9.90 26.89 -19.51
N LYS A 470 -10.31 27.84 -18.67
CA LYS A 470 -11.56 27.74 -17.90
C LYS A 470 -12.77 27.43 -18.79
N GLN A 471 -12.85 28.05 -19.98
CA GLN A 471 -13.95 27.81 -20.91
C GLN A 471 -13.95 26.37 -21.47
N GLU A 472 -12.79 25.81 -21.79
CA GLU A 472 -12.67 24.42 -22.25
C GLU A 472 -13.12 23.45 -21.17
N LEU A 473 -12.79 23.68 -19.88
CA LEU A 473 -13.30 22.88 -18.76
C LEU A 473 -14.82 22.96 -18.63
N ILE A 474 -15.40 24.16 -18.75
CA ILE A 474 -16.84 24.37 -18.73
C ILE A 474 -17.52 23.60 -19.86
N ASP A 475 -17.01 23.73 -21.08
CA ASP A 475 -17.56 23.06 -22.25
C ASP A 475 -17.45 21.54 -22.16
N PHE A 476 -16.32 21.06 -21.64
CA PHE A 476 -16.08 19.64 -21.37
C PHE A 476 -17.08 19.09 -20.33
N ALA A 477 -17.25 19.78 -19.21
CA ALA A 477 -18.21 19.38 -18.17
C ALA A 477 -19.65 19.35 -18.70
N ASN A 478 -20.05 20.37 -19.49
CA ASN A 478 -21.37 20.42 -20.10
C ASN A 478 -21.59 19.33 -21.15
N THR A 479 -20.54 18.87 -21.80
CA THR A 479 -20.60 17.80 -22.80
C THR A 479 -20.74 16.44 -22.16
N HIS A 480 -19.94 16.15 -21.13
CA HIS A 480 -19.71 14.80 -20.61
C HIS A 480 -20.47 14.47 -19.32
N LEU A 481 -20.64 15.44 -18.40
CA LEU A 481 -21.28 15.21 -17.08
C LEU A 481 -22.77 15.54 -17.13
N LYS A 482 -23.57 14.70 -17.78
CA LYS A 482 -25.06 14.82 -17.88
C LYS A 482 -25.71 13.75 -16.99
N ASP A 483 -26.99 13.49 -17.24
CA ASP A 483 -27.72 12.39 -16.57
C ASP A 483 -27.31 11.00 -17.10
N ASN A 484 -26.07 10.87 -17.55
CA ASN A 484 -25.48 9.69 -18.17
C ASN A 484 -24.54 8.95 -17.18
N TYR A 485 -24.97 8.80 -15.94
CA TYR A 485 -24.15 8.21 -14.87
C TYR A 485 -24.83 7.04 -14.18
N VAL A 486 -23.99 6.27 -13.47
CA VAL A 486 -24.40 5.25 -12.51
C VAL A 486 -24.35 5.87 -11.11
N VAL A 487 -25.34 5.56 -10.29
CA VAL A 487 -25.34 5.87 -8.87
C VAL A 487 -25.44 4.56 -8.09
N VAL A 488 -24.53 4.35 -7.16
CA VAL A 488 -24.55 3.21 -6.24
C VAL A 488 -24.80 3.73 -4.82
N ASN A 489 -25.94 3.33 -4.26
CA ASN A 489 -26.31 3.58 -2.88
C ASN A 489 -25.82 2.41 -2.02
N LYS A 490 -24.83 2.64 -1.21
CA LYS A 490 -24.40 1.67 -0.20
C LYS A 490 -25.18 1.88 1.07
N ARG A 491 -25.94 0.86 1.47
CA ARG A 491 -26.75 0.84 2.70
C ARG A 491 -26.06 0.04 3.79
N GLN A 492 -26.17 0.54 5.03
CA GLN A 492 -25.74 -0.24 6.19
C GLN A 492 -26.71 -1.37 6.45
N GLY A 493 -26.19 -2.58 6.61
CA GLY A 493 -27.02 -3.75 6.91
C GLY A 493 -26.26 -5.07 6.74
N LYS A 494 -26.95 -6.16 6.98
CA LYS A 494 -26.42 -7.50 6.74
C LYS A 494 -26.68 -7.90 5.29
N ASP A 495 -25.64 -8.25 4.58
CA ASP A 495 -25.73 -8.79 3.23
C ASP A 495 -26.05 -10.29 3.27
N GLU A 496 -27.33 -10.64 3.07
CA GLU A 496 -27.81 -12.03 3.05
C GLU A 496 -27.44 -12.75 1.74
N SER A 497 -26.92 -12.06 0.74
CA SER A 497 -26.50 -12.64 -0.54
C SER A 497 -25.13 -13.31 -0.47
N VAL A 498 -24.29 -12.90 0.47
CA VAL A 498 -22.96 -13.47 0.69
C VAL A 498 -23.08 -14.88 1.25
N LYS A 499 -22.77 -15.87 0.41
CA LYS A 499 -22.71 -17.27 0.81
C LYS A 499 -21.27 -17.67 1.03
N LYS A 500 -21.00 -18.26 2.21
CA LYS A 500 -19.68 -18.85 2.49
C LYS A 500 -19.43 -19.96 1.47
N MET A 501 -18.27 -19.94 0.82
CA MET A 501 -17.83 -21.04 -0.02
C MET A 501 -17.43 -22.21 0.86
N THR A 502 -18.10 -23.35 0.66
CA THR A 502 -17.66 -24.61 1.26
C THR A 502 -16.62 -25.24 0.34
N LYS A 503 -15.48 -25.55 0.88
CA LYS A 503 -14.37 -26.17 0.16
C LYS A 503 -14.09 -27.57 0.70
N PRO A 504 -13.64 -28.53 -0.14
CA PRO A 504 -13.21 -29.83 0.31
C PRO A 504 -11.99 -29.73 1.23
N ALA A 505 -11.84 -30.64 2.18
CA ALA A 505 -10.62 -30.74 2.98
C ALA A 505 -9.45 -31.19 2.13
N ILE A 506 -8.28 -30.60 2.37
CA ILE A 506 -7.02 -30.95 1.73
C ILE A 506 -6.05 -31.62 2.72
N THR A 507 -5.21 -32.48 2.21
CA THR A 507 -4.11 -33.07 2.98
C THR A 507 -2.95 -32.08 3.06
N PRO A 508 -2.42 -31.75 4.25
CA PRO A 508 -1.27 -30.85 4.38
C PRO A 508 -0.09 -31.34 3.55
N ILE A 509 0.48 -30.42 2.76
CA ILE A 509 1.58 -30.76 1.85
C ILE A 509 2.93 -30.83 2.58
N VAL A 510 3.90 -31.51 1.95
CA VAL A 510 5.29 -31.55 2.43
C VAL A 510 6.00 -30.25 2.04
N THR A 511 6.58 -29.55 3.01
CA THR A 511 7.23 -28.24 2.76
C THR A 511 8.61 -28.33 2.14
N ASN A 512 9.30 -29.48 2.25
CA ASN A 512 10.65 -29.68 1.71
C ASN A 512 11.62 -28.53 2.02
N ARG A 513 11.51 -27.95 3.21
CA ARG A 513 12.18 -26.70 3.63
C ARG A 513 13.68 -26.71 3.40
N ASP A 514 14.35 -27.87 3.67
CA ASP A 514 15.80 -28.02 3.54
C ASP A 514 16.25 -28.39 2.12
N LYS A 515 15.29 -28.51 1.19
CA LYS A 515 15.62 -28.83 -0.21
C LYS A 515 15.84 -27.56 -1.01
N SER A 516 16.67 -27.71 -2.02
CA SER A 516 16.93 -26.66 -3.03
C SER A 516 17.16 -27.28 -4.41
N SER A 517 16.65 -26.63 -5.44
CA SER A 517 16.94 -26.96 -6.83
C SER A 517 18.42 -26.73 -7.18
N ALA A 518 18.85 -27.28 -8.32
CA ALA A 518 20.16 -26.94 -8.87
C ALA A 518 20.26 -25.45 -9.22
N PHE A 519 19.14 -24.88 -9.68
CA PHE A 519 19.02 -23.47 -10.05
C PHE A 519 19.26 -22.53 -8.86
N LEU A 520 18.61 -22.75 -7.71
CA LEU A 520 18.84 -21.95 -6.50
C LEU A 520 20.30 -22.07 -6.02
N ARG A 521 20.87 -23.27 -6.06
CA ARG A 521 22.29 -23.45 -5.69
C ARG A 521 23.22 -22.66 -6.61
N GLU A 522 22.95 -22.64 -7.93
CA GLU A 522 23.72 -21.86 -8.90
C GLU A 522 23.63 -20.36 -8.59
N ILE A 523 22.42 -19.82 -8.40
CA ILE A 523 22.21 -18.40 -8.05
C ILE A 523 23.00 -18.02 -6.80
N ARG A 524 22.93 -18.82 -5.73
CA ARG A 524 23.65 -18.55 -4.47
C ARG A 524 25.17 -18.63 -4.58
N THR A 525 25.69 -19.40 -5.52
CA THR A 525 27.13 -19.57 -5.72
C THR A 525 27.71 -18.70 -6.83
N THR A 526 26.88 -17.99 -7.60
CA THR A 526 27.32 -17.02 -8.59
C THR A 526 28.09 -15.88 -7.93
N PRO A 527 29.37 -15.68 -8.28
CA PRO A 527 30.17 -14.61 -7.69
C PRO A 527 29.60 -13.24 -8.04
N VAL A 528 29.30 -12.43 -7.05
CA VAL A 528 28.82 -11.05 -7.19
C VAL A 528 29.73 -10.13 -6.37
N LYS A 529 30.13 -9.00 -6.95
CA LYS A 529 30.91 -8.01 -6.20
C LYS A 529 30.05 -7.42 -5.06
N PRO A 530 30.43 -7.55 -3.80
CA PRO A 530 29.62 -7.06 -2.70
C PRO A 530 29.52 -5.52 -2.72
N ILE A 531 28.35 -5.02 -2.35
CA ILE A 531 28.14 -3.60 -2.05
C ILE A 531 28.57 -3.37 -0.61
N GLU A 532 29.36 -2.32 -0.37
CA GLU A 532 29.74 -1.95 0.99
C GLU A 532 28.57 -1.26 1.72
N PRO A 533 28.28 -1.63 2.98
CA PRO A 533 27.22 -0.99 3.74
C PRO A 533 27.62 0.45 4.08
N VAL A 534 26.62 1.34 4.08
CA VAL A 534 26.80 2.74 4.50
C VAL A 534 25.86 3.01 5.66
N PHE A 535 26.44 3.41 6.77
CA PHE A 535 25.73 3.80 7.98
C PHE A 535 25.86 5.29 8.22
N VAL A 536 24.79 5.88 8.76
CA VAL A 536 24.76 7.33 9.00
C VAL A 536 25.68 7.69 10.16
N ASP A 537 26.50 8.71 9.97
CA ASP A 537 27.22 9.42 11.01
C ASP A 537 26.45 10.70 11.35
N PHE A 538 25.65 10.67 12.41
CA PHE A 538 24.80 11.80 12.81
C PHE A 538 25.56 13.10 13.04
N SER A 539 26.86 13.04 13.31
CA SER A 539 27.68 14.24 13.50
C SER A 539 28.16 14.88 12.19
N LYS A 540 28.09 14.15 11.06
CA LYS A 540 28.57 14.61 9.75
C LYS A 540 27.43 14.73 8.73
N ASP A 541 26.48 13.78 8.77
CA ASP A 541 25.47 13.65 7.74
C ASP A 541 24.27 14.56 7.95
N MET A 542 24.14 15.15 9.15
CA MET A 542 23.22 16.24 9.45
C MET A 542 23.94 17.34 10.24
N ALA A 543 23.48 18.57 10.10
CA ALA A 543 23.98 19.66 10.93
C ALA A 543 23.01 19.94 12.09
N GLN A 544 23.56 20.40 13.21
CA GLN A 544 22.78 20.85 14.35
C GLN A 544 23.03 22.33 14.58
N GLY A 545 21.98 23.07 14.89
CA GLY A 545 22.02 24.50 15.15
C GLY A 545 21.06 24.89 16.26
N LYS A 546 20.94 26.19 16.45
CA LYS A 546 19.98 26.76 17.38
C LYS A 546 19.22 27.91 16.73
N LEU A 547 17.96 28.00 17.04
CA LEU A 547 17.09 29.12 16.75
C LEU A 547 16.97 30.02 18.01
N LYS A 548 16.18 31.08 17.92
CA LYS A 548 15.84 31.92 19.08
C LYS A 548 15.22 31.05 20.19
N SER A 549 15.27 31.50 21.41
CA SER A 549 14.83 30.77 22.61
C SER A 549 15.54 29.42 22.82
N ASP A 550 16.78 29.28 22.30
CA ASP A 550 17.61 28.08 22.38
C ASP A 550 16.97 26.82 21.75
N ILE A 551 15.99 26.98 20.85
CA ILE A 551 15.33 25.86 20.15
C ILE A 551 16.34 25.10 19.31
N PRO A 552 16.49 23.77 19.46
CA PRO A 552 17.37 22.96 18.62
C PRO A 552 16.88 22.94 17.16
N LEU A 553 17.83 23.10 16.23
CA LEU A 553 17.59 22.90 14.80
C LEU A 553 18.37 21.67 14.31
N TRP A 554 17.67 20.71 13.73
CA TRP A 554 18.29 19.63 12.96
C TRP A 554 18.12 19.94 11.49
N TYR A 555 19.25 20.02 10.80
CA TYR A 555 19.30 20.51 9.42
C TYR A 555 19.93 19.47 8.50
N LYS A 556 19.28 19.25 7.35
CA LYS A 556 19.82 18.48 6.23
C LYS A 556 19.49 19.18 4.93
N LYS A 557 20.51 19.43 4.09
CA LYS A 557 20.31 20.03 2.78
C LYS A 557 19.73 19.02 1.79
N ASN A 558 18.68 19.44 1.03
CA ASN A 558 18.20 18.75 -0.16
C ASN A 558 19.01 19.25 -1.37
N PRO A 559 19.85 18.42 -2.01
CA PRO A 559 20.61 18.82 -3.19
C PRO A 559 19.93 18.52 -4.52
N THR A 560 18.74 17.89 -4.50
CA THR A 560 18.16 17.21 -5.68
C THR A 560 17.04 18.01 -6.34
N ASN A 561 16.25 18.75 -5.55
CA ASN A 561 15.12 19.53 -6.04
C ASN A 561 14.81 20.72 -5.13
N ASP A 562 13.74 21.45 -5.45
CA ASP A 562 13.34 22.67 -4.74
C ASP A 562 12.29 22.41 -3.63
N LEU A 563 12.07 21.15 -3.24
CA LEU A 563 11.14 20.82 -2.19
C LEU A 563 11.74 21.00 -0.80
N PHE A 564 10.92 21.48 0.15
CA PHE A 564 11.30 21.56 1.55
C PHE A 564 10.29 20.85 2.44
N SER A 565 10.77 20.44 3.60
CA SER A 565 9.97 20.01 4.74
C SER A 565 10.54 20.67 5.99
N LEU A 566 9.70 21.40 6.72
CA LEU A 566 10.01 22.05 8.00
C LEU A 566 9.05 21.48 9.05
N THR A 567 9.58 20.83 10.08
CA THR A 567 8.76 20.20 11.12
C THR A 567 9.11 20.75 12.50
N TYR A 568 8.09 21.18 13.25
CA TYR A 568 8.22 21.48 14.68
C TYR A 568 7.81 20.22 15.45
N ALA A 569 8.76 19.56 16.08
CA ALA A 569 8.56 18.33 16.85
C ALA A 569 8.41 18.68 18.34
N PHE A 570 7.19 18.85 18.82
CA PHE A 570 6.88 19.17 20.20
C PHE A 570 6.94 17.92 21.08
N GLU A 571 7.61 18.04 22.23
CA GLU A 571 7.75 16.98 23.22
C GLU A 571 6.47 16.80 24.08
N LYS A 572 5.29 17.02 23.51
CA LYS A 572 3.97 16.90 24.11
C LYS A 572 3.01 16.24 23.12
N GLY A 573 2.31 15.21 23.54
CA GLY A 573 1.35 14.49 22.72
C GLY A 573 -0.01 14.29 23.40
N ASN A 574 -0.83 13.41 22.83
CA ASN A 574 -2.17 13.11 23.35
C ASN A 574 -2.16 12.43 24.72
N ASN A 575 -1.04 11.82 25.14
CA ASN A 575 -0.91 11.26 26.49
C ASN A 575 -0.94 12.36 27.55
N GLU A 576 -0.29 13.49 27.28
CA GLU A 576 -0.23 14.64 28.17
C GLU A 576 -1.44 15.56 28.01
N ASP A 577 -1.97 15.66 26.77
CA ASP A 577 -3.06 16.56 26.42
C ASP A 577 -4.00 15.95 25.38
N ARG A 578 -5.02 15.26 25.83
CA ARG A 578 -5.98 14.55 24.98
C ARG A 578 -6.90 15.46 24.13
N TYR A 579 -6.81 16.77 24.33
CA TYR A 579 -7.54 17.76 23.53
C TYR A 579 -6.81 18.07 22.22
N LEU A 580 -5.51 17.79 22.11
CA LEU A 580 -4.68 18.19 20.96
C LEU A 580 -5.20 17.69 19.62
N SER A 581 -5.62 16.42 19.53
CA SER A 581 -6.16 15.89 18.26
C SER A 581 -7.46 16.58 17.85
N THR A 582 -8.34 16.88 18.81
CA THR A 582 -9.58 17.60 18.54
C THR A 582 -9.31 19.07 18.20
N ALA A 583 -8.35 19.68 18.88
CA ALA A 583 -7.96 21.07 18.62
C ALA A 583 -7.28 21.22 17.25
N ALA A 584 -6.41 20.29 16.86
CA ALA A 584 -5.80 20.27 15.53
C ALA A 584 -6.87 20.15 14.43
N GLY A 585 -7.77 19.15 14.54
CA GLY A 585 -8.86 19.01 13.56
C GLY A 585 -9.86 20.17 13.55
N TYR A 586 -10.02 20.90 14.67
CA TYR A 586 -10.84 22.11 14.70
C TYR A 586 -10.19 23.27 13.96
N LEU A 587 -8.84 23.39 14.03
CA LEU A 587 -8.11 24.44 13.35
C LEU A 587 -8.28 24.39 11.83
N ASP A 588 -8.45 23.21 11.25
CA ASP A 588 -8.64 23.01 9.79
C ASP A 588 -9.91 23.73 9.26
N TYR A 589 -10.85 24.07 10.14
CA TYR A 589 -12.10 24.76 9.79
C TYR A 589 -12.09 26.27 10.14
N LEU A 590 -10.94 26.81 10.53
CA LEU A 590 -10.87 28.19 11.00
C LEU A 590 -10.05 29.08 10.09
N GLY A 591 -10.43 30.36 10.07
CA GLY A 591 -9.66 31.43 9.49
C GLY A 591 -8.98 32.28 10.56
N THR A 592 -8.37 33.40 10.13
CA THR A 592 -7.79 34.44 10.97
C THR A 592 -8.73 35.67 10.98
N SER A 593 -8.33 36.75 11.65
CA SER A 593 -9.03 38.04 11.55
C SER A 593 -8.96 38.65 10.14
N GLU A 594 -8.01 38.21 9.28
CA GLU A 594 -7.79 38.75 7.95
C GLU A 594 -8.28 37.81 6.84
N LEU A 595 -8.25 36.50 7.05
CA LEU A 595 -8.58 35.48 6.03
C LEU A 595 -9.71 34.57 6.52
N SER A 596 -10.69 34.29 5.66
CA SER A 596 -11.67 33.23 5.92
C SER A 596 -11.02 31.83 5.90
N PRO A 597 -11.67 30.78 6.44
CA PRO A 597 -11.15 29.42 6.34
C PRO A 597 -10.88 28.96 4.90
N GLU A 598 -11.76 29.30 3.98
CA GLU A 598 -11.60 29.02 2.53
C GLU A 598 -10.36 29.72 1.98
N GLN A 599 -10.20 31.01 2.30
CA GLN A 599 -9.06 31.79 1.86
C GLN A 599 -7.72 31.26 2.40
N VAL A 600 -7.69 30.71 3.62
CA VAL A 600 -6.50 30.04 4.18
C VAL A 600 -6.13 28.83 3.31
N ASN A 601 -7.08 28.00 2.95
CA ASN A 601 -6.87 26.82 2.11
C ASN A 601 -6.46 27.22 0.70
N GLU A 602 -7.11 28.23 0.10
CA GLU A 602 -6.75 28.78 -1.22
C GLU A 602 -5.32 29.33 -1.24
N GLU A 603 -4.90 30.03 -0.17
CA GLU A 603 -3.54 30.57 -0.07
C GLU A 603 -2.48 29.45 0.05
N PHE A 604 -2.69 28.44 0.86
CA PHE A 604 -1.78 27.30 0.90
C PHE A 604 -1.69 26.62 -0.46
N TYR A 605 -2.82 26.41 -1.14
CA TYR A 605 -2.86 25.79 -2.45
C TYR A 605 -2.17 26.64 -3.50
N ARG A 606 -2.35 27.98 -3.47
CA ARG A 606 -1.64 28.96 -4.33
C ARG A 606 -0.12 28.88 -4.15
N LEU A 607 0.34 28.72 -2.91
CA LEU A 607 1.76 28.59 -2.56
C LEU A 607 2.35 27.24 -2.97
N ALA A 608 1.54 26.30 -3.41
CA ALA A 608 1.92 24.89 -3.55
C ALA A 608 2.62 24.39 -2.28
N CYS A 609 2.06 24.72 -1.14
CA CYS A 609 2.51 24.31 0.18
C CYS A 609 1.36 23.64 0.96
N ASP A 610 1.73 22.73 1.84
CA ASP A 610 0.82 22.07 2.76
C ASP A 610 1.29 22.28 4.19
N PHE A 611 0.35 22.26 5.13
CA PHE A 611 0.67 22.14 6.54
C PHE A 611 -0.20 21.08 7.22
N GLY A 612 0.26 20.57 8.33
CA GLY A 612 -0.56 19.66 9.14
C GLY A 612 -0.02 19.53 10.55
N ILE A 613 -0.95 19.45 11.51
CA ILE A 613 -0.65 19.19 12.91
C ILE A 613 -1.06 17.75 13.22
N ARG A 614 -0.10 16.93 13.66
CA ARG A 614 -0.32 15.50 13.94
C ARG A 614 0.07 15.18 15.38
N PRO A 615 -0.88 15.26 16.33
CA PRO A 615 -0.66 14.82 17.68
C PRO A 615 -0.52 13.29 17.75
N GLY A 616 0.67 12.83 18.09
CA GLY A 616 0.93 11.43 18.42
C GLY A 616 0.70 11.15 19.91
N ALA A 617 1.08 9.96 20.37
CA ALA A 617 0.91 9.61 21.80
C ALA A 617 1.79 10.49 22.70
N ASP A 618 3.09 10.59 22.40
CA ASP A 618 4.10 11.23 23.22
C ASP A 618 4.69 12.51 22.59
N ARG A 619 4.41 12.78 21.32
CA ARG A 619 4.90 13.94 20.55
C ARG A 619 3.83 14.44 19.61
N THR A 620 3.88 15.74 19.32
CA THR A 620 3.08 16.37 18.27
C THR A 620 4.01 16.94 17.21
N TYR A 621 3.71 16.68 15.95
CA TYR A 621 4.45 17.20 14.81
C TYR A 621 3.60 18.21 14.07
N LEU A 622 4.11 19.43 13.89
CA LEU A 622 3.58 20.41 12.96
C LEU A 622 4.54 20.45 11.78
N THR A 623 4.08 20.05 10.61
CA THR A 623 4.90 20.00 9.39
C THR A 623 4.37 21.00 8.37
N ILE A 624 5.27 21.78 7.77
CA ILE A 624 5.05 22.65 6.63
C ILE A 624 5.93 22.13 5.50
N SER A 625 5.37 21.89 4.34
CA SER A 625 6.11 21.35 3.18
C SER A 625 5.64 21.94 1.86
N GLY A 626 6.49 21.91 0.83
CA GLY A 626 6.14 22.42 -0.49
C GLY A 626 7.33 22.98 -1.24
N LEU A 627 7.06 23.98 -2.09
CA LEU A 627 8.10 24.67 -2.85
C LEU A 627 8.90 25.64 -1.95
N SER A 628 10.21 25.50 -1.95
CA SER A 628 11.14 26.23 -1.06
C SER A 628 11.11 27.74 -1.23
N GLU A 629 10.77 28.24 -2.41
CA GLU A 629 10.60 29.66 -2.65
C GLU A 629 9.48 30.29 -1.82
N ASN A 630 8.44 29.51 -1.49
CA ASN A 630 7.26 29.94 -0.76
C ASN A 630 7.33 29.61 0.75
N MET A 631 8.45 29.06 1.24
CA MET A 631 8.59 28.62 2.64
C MET A 631 8.27 29.73 3.63
N GLY A 632 8.79 30.95 3.42
CA GLY A 632 8.58 32.08 4.33
C GLY A 632 7.12 32.50 4.45
N GLU A 633 6.40 32.57 3.32
CA GLU A 633 4.96 32.89 3.29
C GLU A 633 4.15 31.77 3.96
N ALA A 634 4.50 30.51 3.69
CA ALA A 634 3.84 29.38 4.32
C ALA A 634 4.03 29.34 5.85
N ILE A 635 5.25 29.60 6.36
CA ILE A 635 5.51 29.74 7.79
C ILE A 635 4.66 30.88 8.37
N GLN A 636 4.66 32.04 7.73
CA GLN A 636 3.89 33.19 8.21
C GLN A 636 2.40 32.88 8.30
N LEU A 637 1.85 32.18 7.32
CA LEU A 637 0.44 31.80 7.29
C LEU A 637 0.09 30.82 8.43
N VAL A 638 0.92 29.79 8.66
CA VAL A 638 0.75 28.85 9.78
C VAL A 638 0.83 29.57 11.13
N GLU A 639 1.84 30.44 11.32
CA GLU A 639 2.02 31.18 12.57
C GLU A 639 0.89 32.17 12.83
N SER A 640 0.36 32.80 11.78
CA SER A 640 -0.82 33.67 11.88
C SER A 640 -2.05 32.85 12.27
N LEU A 641 -2.24 31.67 11.66
CA LEU A 641 -3.36 30.79 12.01
C LEU A 641 -3.25 30.29 13.45
N LEU A 642 -2.08 29.89 13.93
CA LEU A 642 -1.89 29.47 15.32
C LEU A 642 -2.13 30.59 16.34
N ALA A 643 -1.70 31.82 16.01
CA ALA A 643 -1.79 32.97 16.93
C ALA A 643 -3.18 33.63 16.94
N ASP A 644 -3.83 33.71 15.76
CA ASP A 644 -5.00 34.53 15.50
C ASP A 644 -6.21 33.74 14.94
N ALA A 645 -6.22 32.41 15.08
CA ALA A 645 -7.39 31.63 14.67
C ALA A 645 -8.65 32.17 15.35
N GLN A 646 -9.66 32.49 14.53
CA GLN A 646 -10.92 33.06 15.02
C GLN A 646 -11.86 31.95 15.44
N PRO A 647 -12.31 31.97 16.72
CA PRO A 647 -13.23 30.96 17.22
C PRO A 647 -14.55 30.96 16.45
N ASN A 648 -15.02 29.80 16.05
CA ASN A 648 -16.31 29.62 15.39
C ASN A 648 -17.13 28.55 16.11
N PRO A 649 -18.02 28.99 17.06
CA PRO A 649 -18.83 28.04 17.80
C PRO A 649 -19.81 27.23 16.97
N GLU A 650 -20.29 27.74 15.81
CA GLU A 650 -21.23 27.02 14.94
C GLU A 650 -20.53 25.85 14.25
N VAL A 651 -19.35 26.08 13.72
CA VAL A 651 -18.48 25.02 13.16
C VAL A 651 -18.16 23.97 14.20
N LEU A 652 -17.84 24.39 15.44
CA LEU A 652 -17.56 23.45 16.52
C LEU A 652 -18.77 22.57 16.86
N GLU A 653 -20.01 23.15 16.90
CA GLU A 653 -21.20 22.35 17.18
C GLU A 653 -21.44 21.28 16.09
N ILE A 654 -21.17 21.58 14.83
CA ILE A 654 -21.25 20.58 13.74
C ILE A 654 -20.16 19.52 13.95
N MET A 655 -18.92 19.94 14.19
CA MET A 655 -17.80 19.03 14.40
C MET A 655 -18.00 18.05 15.56
N LYS A 656 -18.64 18.49 16.65
CA LYS A 656 -19.02 17.61 17.78
C LYS A 656 -19.90 16.45 17.31
N GLY A 657 -20.90 16.73 16.47
CA GLY A 657 -21.74 15.70 15.85
C GLY A 657 -20.94 14.75 14.99
N ASP A 658 -20.11 15.30 14.12
CA ASP A 658 -19.27 14.52 13.18
C ASP A 658 -18.27 13.61 13.91
N ILE A 659 -17.66 14.09 15.01
CA ILE A 659 -16.78 13.26 15.85
C ILE A 659 -17.53 12.06 16.44
N LEU A 660 -18.72 12.28 16.99
CA LEU A 660 -19.51 11.21 17.62
C LEU A 660 -19.99 10.19 16.58
N GLU A 661 -20.39 10.66 15.41
CA GLU A 661 -20.78 9.80 14.30
C GLU A 661 -19.59 9.02 13.71
N GLY A 662 -18.45 9.68 13.49
CA GLY A 662 -17.22 9.03 13.07
C GLY A 662 -16.79 7.92 14.02
N ARG A 663 -16.97 8.11 15.33
CA ARG A 663 -16.75 7.07 16.35
C ARG A 663 -17.73 5.90 16.21
N ALA A 664 -19.00 6.18 15.95
CA ALA A 664 -19.99 5.13 15.71
C ALA A 664 -19.64 4.31 14.44
N ASN A 665 -19.29 5.00 13.37
CA ASN A 665 -18.88 4.38 12.11
C ASN A 665 -17.58 3.55 12.26
N THR A 666 -16.61 4.03 13.03
CA THR A 666 -15.37 3.29 13.33
C THR A 666 -15.65 1.94 14.00
N LYS A 667 -16.66 1.85 14.86
CA LYS A 667 -17.08 0.60 15.50
C LYS A 667 -17.65 -0.44 14.52
N LEU A 668 -18.03 -0.03 13.31
CA LEU A 668 -18.51 -0.93 12.26
C LEU A 668 -17.38 -1.59 11.47
N ASN A 669 -16.16 -1.11 11.58
CA ASN A 669 -15.02 -1.62 10.82
C ASN A 669 -14.29 -2.73 11.58
N GLN A 670 -14.10 -3.91 10.96
CA GLN A 670 -13.46 -5.08 11.58
C GLN A 670 -12.03 -4.81 12.02
N GLN A 671 -11.23 -4.16 11.18
CA GLN A 671 -9.82 -3.90 11.49
C GLN A 671 -9.67 -2.89 12.64
N ALA A 672 -10.55 -1.88 12.72
CA ALA A 672 -10.58 -0.93 13.83
C ALA A 672 -10.93 -1.64 15.15
N ASN A 673 -11.94 -2.49 15.16
CA ASN A 673 -12.30 -3.29 16.33
C ASN A 673 -11.13 -4.18 16.79
N PHE A 674 -10.47 -4.86 15.84
CA PHE A 674 -9.33 -5.72 16.19
C PHE A 674 -8.16 -4.93 16.77
N ARG A 675 -7.85 -3.77 16.19
CA ARG A 675 -6.79 -2.86 16.70
C ARG A 675 -7.09 -2.39 18.12
N MET A 676 -8.34 -2.01 18.41
CA MET A 676 -8.77 -1.61 19.73
C MET A 676 -8.74 -2.76 20.73
N LEU A 677 -9.12 -3.97 20.33
CA LEU A 677 -9.00 -5.18 21.13
C LEU A 677 -7.53 -5.49 21.49
N MET A 678 -6.60 -5.31 20.54
CA MET A 678 -5.17 -5.45 20.79
C MET A 678 -4.67 -4.41 21.81
N GLN A 679 -5.10 -3.16 21.68
CA GLN A 679 -4.78 -2.11 22.67
C GLN A 679 -5.33 -2.45 24.04
N TYR A 680 -6.56 -2.96 24.13
CA TYR A 680 -7.11 -3.44 25.39
C TYR A 680 -6.31 -4.62 25.96
N GLY A 681 -5.86 -5.55 25.12
CA GLY A 681 -4.98 -6.65 25.51
C GLY A 681 -3.66 -6.19 26.12
N LEU A 682 -3.04 -5.18 25.52
CA LEU A 682 -1.76 -4.61 25.98
C LEU A 682 -1.89 -3.78 27.25
N TYR A 683 -2.90 -2.91 27.34
CA TYR A 683 -3.01 -1.91 28.39
C TYR A 683 -4.18 -2.14 29.35
N GLY A 684 -5.21 -2.88 28.94
CA GLY A 684 -6.50 -2.96 29.60
C GLY A 684 -7.43 -1.80 29.22
N PRO A 685 -8.45 -1.48 30.06
CA PRO A 685 -9.46 -0.49 29.72
C PRO A 685 -8.94 0.95 29.61
N LYS A 686 -7.77 1.23 30.14
CA LYS A 686 -7.08 2.53 30.03
C LYS A 686 -5.83 2.38 29.19
N SER A 687 -5.86 2.87 27.98
CA SER A 687 -4.77 2.79 27.00
C SER A 687 -4.57 4.15 26.33
N PRO A 688 -3.45 4.37 25.63
CA PRO A 688 -3.32 5.56 24.77
C PRO A 688 -4.48 5.71 23.79
N ALA A 689 -4.99 4.59 23.24
CA ALA A 689 -6.09 4.61 22.29
C ALA A 689 -7.46 4.95 22.91
N THR A 690 -7.66 4.69 24.20
CA THR A 690 -8.87 5.07 24.94
C THR A 690 -8.72 6.42 25.66
N ASN A 691 -7.55 7.08 25.56
CA ASN A 691 -7.32 8.41 26.13
C ASN A 691 -7.89 9.52 25.24
N VAL A 692 -9.16 9.40 24.92
CA VAL A 692 -9.92 10.35 24.10
C VAL A 692 -10.98 11.06 24.93
N LEU A 693 -11.49 12.17 24.44
CA LEU A 693 -12.57 12.90 25.11
C LEU A 693 -13.82 12.02 25.16
N SER A 694 -14.53 12.00 26.30
CA SER A 694 -15.83 11.35 26.40
C SER A 694 -16.89 12.10 25.58
N ALA A 695 -18.04 11.48 25.34
CA ALA A 695 -19.16 12.15 24.67
C ALA A 695 -19.61 13.43 25.41
N ASP A 696 -19.66 13.38 26.75
CA ASP A 696 -20.02 14.55 27.55
C ASP A 696 -18.99 15.67 27.44
N GLU A 697 -17.69 15.33 27.43
CA GLU A 697 -16.62 16.32 27.22
C GLU A 697 -16.70 16.94 25.82
N ILE A 698 -16.96 16.14 24.78
CA ILE A 698 -17.15 16.64 23.41
C ILE A 698 -18.32 17.63 23.38
N GLN A 699 -19.47 17.29 23.99
CA GLN A 699 -20.64 18.17 24.02
C GLN A 699 -20.35 19.50 24.74
N ASN A 700 -19.47 19.49 25.72
CA ASN A 700 -19.14 20.68 26.51
C ASN A 700 -17.91 21.45 25.98
N LEU A 701 -17.31 21.05 24.89
CA LEU A 701 -16.19 21.78 24.27
C LEU A 701 -16.55 23.21 23.92
N LYS A 702 -15.59 24.10 24.11
CA LYS A 702 -15.67 25.51 23.72
C LYS A 702 -14.52 25.88 22.82
N SER A 703 -14.82 26.67 21.80
CA SER A 703 -13.85 27.08 20.76
C SER A 703 -12.56 27.68 21.35
N GLU A 704 -12.68 28.63 22.28
CA GLU A 704 -11.52 29.27 22.90
C GLU A 704 -10.67 28.31 23.75
N GLU A 705 -11.32 27.34 24.42
CA GLU A 705 -10.61 26.34 25.21
C GLU A 705 -9.79 25.41 24.29
N LEU A 706 -10.34 24.96 23.15
CA LEU A 706 -9.60 24.17 22.16
C LEU A 706 -8.41 24.91 21.55
N LEU A 707 -8.60 26.17 21.17
CA LEU A 707 -7.53 26.99 20.62
C LEU A 707 -6.42 27.27 21.64
N ALA A 708 -6.76 27.36 22.93
CA ALA A 708 -5.77 27.53 24.00
C ALA A 708 -4.78 26.35 24.04
N HIS A 709 -5.22 25.10 23.79
CA HIS A 709 -4.34 23.93 23.77
C HIS A 709 -3.28 24.02 22.65
N LEU A 710 -3.63 24.54 21.47
CA LEU A 710 -2.69 24.75 20.36
C LEU A 710 -1.74 25.92 20.64
N ARG A 711 -2.26 27.04 21.19
CA ARG A 711 -1.43 28.19 21.59
C ARG A 711 -0.44 27.81 22.69
N ASP A 712 -0.82 26.90 23.60
CA ASP A 712 0.09 26.41 24.66
C ASP A 712 1.10 25.39 24.09
N LEU A 713 0.75 24.65 23.06
CA LEU A 713 1.69 23.76 22.37
C LEU A 713 2.86 24.57 21.81
N SER A 714 2.62 25.71 21.13
CA SER A 714 3.67 26.56 20.56
C SER A 714 4.65 27.12 21.60
N LYS A 715 4.26 27.15 22.89
CA LYS A 715 5.12 27.58 24.02
C LYS A 715 5.97 26.45 24.62
N THR A 716 5.71 25.20 24.20
CA THR A 716 6.36 23.99 24.74
C THR A 716 7.71 23.75 24.08
N GLU A 717 8.66 23.14 24.81
CA GLU A 717 9.94 22.71 24.28
C GLU A 717 9.73 21.81 23.03
N HIS A 718 10.45 22.13 21.97
CA HIS A 718 10.40 21.43 20.70
C HIS A 718 11.72 21.51 19.95
N THR A 719 11.87 20.67 18.96
CA THR A 719 12.98 20.67 18.01
C THR A 719 12.45 21.05 16.64
N VAL A 720 13.17 21.87 15.90
CA VAL A 720 12.85 22.17 14.51
C VAL A 720 13.70 21.29 13.60
N LEU A 721 13.05 20.61 12.66
CA LEU A 721 13.66 19.73 11.67
C LEU A 721 13.51 20.39 10.30
N TYR A 722 14.59 20.54 9.56
CA TYR A 722 14.55 21.09 8.21
C TYR A 722 15.28 20.21 7.20
N TYR A 723 14.57 19.82 6.18
CA TYR A 723 15.10 19.21 4.95
C TYR A 723 14.68 20.06 3.75
N GLY A 724 15.62 20.60 2.99
CA GLY A 724 15.31 21.45 1.84
C GLY A 724 16.57 22.09 1.23
N PRO A 725 16.42 22.86 0.11
CA PRO A 725 17.56 23.39 -0.63
C PRO A 725 18.21 24.63 0.01
N LYS A 726 17.54 25.35 0.92
CA LYS A 726 18.08 26.54 1.58
C LYS A 726 19.29 26.22 2.47
N THR A 727 20.21 27.15 2.65
CA THR A 727 21.32 27.00 3.60
C THR A 727 20.83 27.08 5.03
N GLN A 728 21.64 26.59 5.98
CA GLN A 728 21.27 26.63 7.40
C GLN A 728 21.06 28.05 7.91
N GLU A 729 21.89 29.02 7.43
CA GLU A 729 21.79 30.43 7.79
C GLU A 729 20.49 31.05 7.28
N GLU A 730 20.07 30.74 6.06
CA GLU A 730 18.80 31.20 5.49
C GLU A 730 17.61 30.63 6.31
N VAL A 731 17.64 29.34 6.63
CA VAL A 731 16.60 28.71 7.46
C VAL A 731 16.53 29.35 8.84
N VAL A 732 17.68 29.55 9.52
CA VAL A 732 17.74 30.21 10.83
C VAL A 732 17.16 31.63 10.75
N ALA A 733 17.51 32.41 9.72
CA ALA A 733 17.00 33.76 9.56
C ALA A 733 15.49 33.78 9.34
N GLU A 734 14.99 32.88 8.47
CA GLU A 734 13.60 32.84 8.05
C GLU A 734 12.69 32.31 9.18
N VAL A 735 13.07 31.21 9.83
CA VAL A 735 12.32 30.66 10.96
C VAL A 735 12.35 31.63 12.14
N ASN A 736 13.50 32.22 12.48
CA ASN A 736 13.57 33.22 13.56
C ASN A 736 12.73 34.47 13.30
N ARG A 737 12.46 34.79 12.05
CA ARG A 737 11.64 35.93 11.66
C ARG A 737 10.17 35.69 11.95
N TYR A 738 9.66 34.51 11.61
CA TYR A 738 8.23 34.23 11.59
C TYR A 738 7.76 33.38 12.78
N HIS A 739 8.55 32.42 13.26
CA HIS A 739 8.15 31.50 14.33
C HIS A 739 7.97 32.26 15.65
N GLN A 740 6.77 32.29 16.18
CA GLN A 740 6.38 33.05 17.38
C GLN A 740 6.52 32.20 18.64
N VAL A 741 7.54 32.45 19.43
CA VAL A 741 7.82 31.71 20.67
C VAL A 741 8.21 32.65 21.81
N PRO A 742 7.92 32.30 23.10
CA PRO A 742 8.38 33.08 24.27
C PRO A 742 9.91 33.00 24.41
N GLU A 743 10.52 33.91 25.13
CA GLU A 743 11.94 33.88 25.47
C GLU A 743 12.39 32.58 26.12
N LYS A 744 11.50 31.97 26.92
CA LYS A 744 11.73 30.70 27.59
C LYS A 744 10.58 29.76 27.30
N LEU A 745 10.90 28.59 26.75
CA LEU A 745 9.95 27.52 26.52
C LEU A 745 9.59 26.81 27.83
N ILE A 746 8.40 26.22 27.85
CA ILE A 746 7.89 25.40 28.93
C ILE A 746 8.35 23.97 28.72
N ALA A 747 9.02 23.38 29.70
CA ALA A 747 9.38 21.96 29.63
C ALA A 747 8.11 21.09 29.54
N ALA A 748 8.16 20.08 28.68
CA ALA A 748 7.08 19.10 28.57
C ALA A 748 7.01 18.25 29.86
N ASP A 749 5.84 18.22 30.49
CA ASP A 749 5.60 17.34 31.65
C ASP A 749 5.31 15.91 31.11
N LYS A 750 6.34 15.10 31.03
CA LYS A 750 6.24 13.72 30.52
C LYS A 750 5.81 12.76 31.61
N ALA A 751 4.51 12.68 31.87
CA ALA A 751 3.97 11.64 32.71
C ALA A 751 3.80 10.34 31.91
N SER A 752 4.47 9.26 32.32
CA SER A 752 4.20 7.91 31.78
C SER A 752 2.84 7.43 32.30
N LEU A 753 1.75 7.86 31.66
CA LEU A 753 0.37 7.58 32.08
C LEU A 753 -0.04 6.13 31.84
N PHE A 754 0.54 5.48 30.82
CA PHE A 754 0.11 4.17 30.37
C PHE A 754 1.28 3.18 30.41
N LYS A 755 1.08 2.09 31.14
CA LYS A 755 2.03 0.98 31.19
C LYS A 755 1.46 -0.22 30.47
N ILE A 756 2.26 -0.82 29.59
CA ILE A 756 1.95 -2.11 28.99
C ILE A 756 1.94 -3.14 30.11
N ARG A 757 0.86 -3.90 30.21
CA ARG A 757 0.66 -4.91 31.27
C ARG A 757 1.59 -6.11 31.03
N GLU A 758 2.19 -6.60 32.09
CA GLU A 758 2.88 -7.88 32.07
C GLU A 758 1.84 -9.01 31.99
N THR A 759 2.16 -10.03 31.19
CA THR A 759 1.31 -11.20 30.99
C THR A 759 1.66 -12.29 32.02
N GLY A 760 1.04 -12.23 33.19
CA GLY A 760 1.29 -13.18 34.29
C GLY A 760 0.64 -14.54 34.05
N GLU A 761 -0.57 -14.57 33.47
CA GLU A 761 -1.35 -15.76 33.19
C GLU A 761 -1.97 -15.69 31.80
N SER A 762 -2.18 -16.86 31.18
CA SER A 762 -2.85 -16.93 29.89
C SER A 762 -4.35 -16.71 30.05
N LYS A 763 -4.93 -15.89 29.17
CA LYS A 763 -6.36 -15.60 29.08
C LYS A 763 -6.79 -15.30 27.67
N VAL A 764 -8.10 -15.42 27.42
CA VAL A 764 -8.71 -15.07 26.13
C VAL A 764 -9.58 -13.83 26.31
N LEU A 765 -9.37 -12.82 25.49
CA LEU A 765 -10.24 -11.66 25.32
C LEU A 765 -11.05 -11.87 24.06
N LEU A 766 -12.36 -12.02 24.18
CA LEU A 766 -13.26 -12.21 23.08
C LEU A 766 -14.13 -10.97 22.88
N ALA A 767 -14.00 -10.34 21.73
CA ALA A 767 -14.87 -9.24 21.31
C ALA A 767 -15.76 -9.66 20.14
N PRO A 768 -17.04 -9.21 20.10
CA PRO A 768 -17.98 -9.66 19.10
C PRO A 768 -17.76 -8.96 17.76
N TYR A 769 -17.74 -9.74 16.68
CA TYR A 769 -17.80 -9.21 15.32
C TYR A 769 -18.34 -10.28 14.36
N ALA A 770 -19.40 -9.97 13.64
CA ALA A 770 -20.02 -10.90 12.69
C ALA A 770 -19.33 -10.80 11.32
N ALA A 771 -18.35 -11.67 11.09
CA ALA A 771 -17.65 -11.79 9.80
C ALA A 771 -17.36 -13.26 9.47
N ALA A 772 -17.08 -13.55 8.21
CA ALA A 772 -16.71 -14.88 7.73
C ALA A 772 -15.36 -15.37 8.29
N GLN A 773 -14.50 -14.41 8.70
CA GLN A 773 -13.18 -14.67 9.26
C GLN A 773 -13.07 -14.16 10.69
N VAL A 774 -12.49 -14.98 11.56
CA VAL A 774 -12.03 -14.59 12.90
C VAL A 774 -10.63 -14.00 12.80
N TYR A 775 -10.41 -12.86 13.47
CA TYR A 775 -9.06 -12.30 13.66
C TYR A 775 -8.55 -12.66 15.04
N MET A 776 -7.34 -13.20 15.09
CA MET A 776 -6.73 -13.64 16.32
C MET A 776 -5.30 -13.13 16.43
N ALA A 777 -4.93 -12.68 17.64
CA ALA A 777 -3.55 -12.44 18.01
C ALA A 777 -3.29 -12.96 19.43
N ALA A 778 -2.11 -13.48 19.64
CA ALA A 778 -1.63 -13.78 20.98
C ALA A 778 -0.51 -12.80 21.32
N ILE A 779 -0.63 -12.08 22.43
CA ILE A 779 0.35 -11.09 22.91
C ILE A 779 0.92 -11.49 24.25
N SER A 780 2.24 -11.27 24.41
CA SER A 780 2.96 -11.61 25.63
C SER A 780 3.99 -10.52 25.97
N ASN A 781 3.92 -10.02 27.18
CA ASN A 781 4.86 -9.09 27.77
C ASN A 781 5.43 -9.67 29.07
N ARG A 782 6.75 -9.87 29.13
CA ARG A 782 7.47 -10.31 30.36
C ARG A 782 8.21 -9.17 31.07
N GLY A 783 8.03 -7.92 30.64
CA GLY A 783 8.72 -6.75 31.16
C GLY A 783 10.14 -6.57 30.65
N GLU A 784 10.56 -7.35 29.66
CA GLU A 784 11.91 -7.30 29.07
C GLU A 784 12.10 -5.95 28.35
N LYS A 785 13.19 -5.23 28.66
CA LYS A 785 13.53 -3.93 28.07
C LYS A 785 14.51 -4.07 26.91
N PHE A 786 14.66 -2.99 26.12
CA PHE A 786 15.65 -2.96 25.06
C PHE A 786 17.04 -3.33 25.60
N ASP A 787 17.68 -4.29 24.96
CA ASP A 787 19.05 -4.72 25.19
C ASP A 787 19.77 -4.82 23.85
N PRO A 788 20.80 -4.00 23.62
CA PRO A 788 21.59 -4.05 22.39
C PRO A 788 22.19 -5.43 22.08
N ASN A 789 22.42 -6.26 23.10
CA ASN A 789 22.96 -7.62 22.89
C ASN A 789 21.90 -8.61 22.38
N ILE A 790 20.62 -8.34 22.64
CA ILE A 790 19.49 -9.17 22.21
C ILE A 790 19.00 -8.73 20.82
N TYR A 791 19.13 -7.46 20.51
CA TYR A 791 18.61 -6.88 19.26
C TYR A 791 19.03 -7.66 17.99
N PRO A 792 20.31 -8.02 17.76
CA PRO A 792 20.70 -8.73 16.54
C PRO A 792 20.09 -10.14 16.43
N VAL A 793 20.06 -10.90 17.52
CA VAL A 793 19.49 -12.26 17.50
C VAL A 793 17.97 -12.23 17.40
N ALA A 794 17.31 -11.25 18.02
CA ALA A 794 15.87 -11.05 17.90
C ALA A 794 15.46 -10.70 16.47
N THR A 795 16.21 -9.82 15.80
CA THR A 795 15.98 -9.44 14.41
C THR A 795 16.14 -10.66 13.48
N LEU A 796 17.21 -11.44 13.65
CA LEU A 796 17.42 -12.66 12.85
C LEU A 796 16.37 -13.74 13.16
N TYR A 797 15.97 -13.88 14.42
CA TYR A 797 14.88 -14.76 14.80
C TYR A 797 13.57 -14.39 14.09
N ASN A 798 13.20 -13.11 14.09
CA ASN A 798 12.00 -12.64 13.44
C ASN A 798 12.02 -12.95 11.93
N GLU A 799 13.13 -12.71 11.24
CA GLU A 799 13.31 -13.03 9.81
C GLU A 799 13.18 -14.52 9.54
N TYR A 800 13.83 -15.35 10.35
CA TYR A 800 13.81 -16.81 10.23
C TYR A 800 12.43 -17.41 10.55
N PHE A 801 11.81 -16.95 11.67
CA PHE A 801 10.65 -17.62 12.25
C PHE A 801 9.32 -17.10 11.72
N GLY A 802 9.12 -15.76 11.67
CA GLY A 802 7.78 -15.23 11.47
C GLY A 802 7.62 -14.03 10.56
N GLY A 803 8.73 -13.54 9.96
CA GLY A 803 8.77 -12.23 9.32
C GLY A 803 8.52 -12.16 7.81
N GLY A 804 8.26 -13.25 7.10
CA GLY A 804 8.07 -13.19 5.63
C GLY A 804 7.63 -14.51 5.04
N MET A 805 7.47 -14.58 3.71
CA MET A 805 7.00 -15.78 2.99
C MET A 805 7.95 -16.97 3.12
N ASN A 806 9.24 -16.73 3.40
CA ASN A 806 10.22 -17.79 3.70
C ASN A 806 10.23 -18.23 5.16
N SER A 807 9.51 -17.54 6.05
CA SER A 807 9.51 -17.83 7.48
C SER A 807 8.83 -19.16 7.81
N ILE A 808 9.21 -19.71 8.95
CA ILE A 808 8.66 -20.97 9.46
C ILE A 808 7.13 -20.89 9.63
N VAL A 809 6.64 -19.81 10.24
CA VAL A 809 5.19 -19.59 10.49
C VAL A 809 4.41 -19.56 9.19
N PHE A 810 4.87 -18.80 8.21
CA PHE A 810 4.18 -18.68 6.93
C PHE A 810 4.12 -20.04 6.19
N GLN A 811 5.25 -20.74 6.12
CA GLN A 811 5.33 -22.03 5.43
C GLN A 811 4.47 -23.10 6.10
N GLU A 812 4.39 -23.11 7.44
CA GLU A 812 3.61 -24.12 8.16
C GLU A 812 2.09 -23.83 8.15
N LEU A 813 1.69 -22.58 8.32
CA LEU A 813 0.28 -22.24 8.48
C LEU A 813 -0.42 -21.96 7.15
N ARG A 814 0.24 -21.27 6.23
CA ARG A 814 -0.33 -20.94 4.92
C ARG A 814 -0.04 -22.02 3.89
N GLU A 815 1.25 -22.25 3.59
CA GLU A 815 1.63 -23.10 2.45
C GLU A 815 1.30 -24.58 2.68
N ALA A 816 1.67 -25.10 3.87
CA ALA A 816 1.45 -26.52 4.15
C ALA A 816 0.00 -26.86 4.45
N ARG A 817 -0.70 -26.01 5.19
CA ARG A 817 -2.01 -26.33 5.78
C ARG A 817 -3.18 -25.51 5.20
N GLY A 818 -2.91 -24.45 4.43
CA GLY A 818 -3.93 -23.57 3.85
C GLY A 818 -4.89 -22.99 4.89
N LEU A 819 -4.39 -22.67 6.11
CA LEU A 819 -5.22 -22.21 7.21
C LEU A 819 -5.59 -20.74 7.12
N ALA A 820 -4.75 -19.92 6.48
CA ALA A 820 -4.94 -18.49 6.43
C ALA A 820 -4.25 -17.87 5.21
N TYR A 821 -4.72 -16.72 4.77
CA TYR A 821 -4.01 -15.90 3.80
C TYR A 821 -2.77 -15.23 4.42
N SER A 822 -2.88 -14.77 5.65
CA SER A 822 -1.80 -14.11 6.39
C SER A 822 -1.64 -14.70 7.79
N ALA A 823 -0.40 -15.06 8.15
CA ALA A 823 -0.02 -15.48 9.48
C ALA A 823 1.39 -14.95 9.78
N SER A 824 1.61 -14.43 10.98
CA SER A 824 2.91 -13.92 11.41
C SER A 824 3.16 -14.13 12.90
N ALA A 825 4.42 -14.09 13.29
CA ALA A 825 4.85 -14.10 14.69
C ALA A 825 6.18 -13.37 14.84
N GLY A 826 6.40 -12.71 15.98
CA GLY A 826 7.69 -12.06 16.22
C GLY A 826 7.79 -11.34 17.55
N LEU A 827 9.01 -11.00 17.93
CA LEU A 827 9.30 -10.14 19.06
C LEU A 827 9.40 -8.70 18.58
N GLY A 828 8.36 -7.89 18.88
CA GLY A 828 8.32 -6.46 18.56
C GLY A 828 9.29 -5.68 19.42
N GLU A 829 10.11 -4.86 18.77
CA GLU A 829 11.12 -4.05 19.44
C GLU A 829 10.50 -2.91 20.24
N PRO A 830 11.06 -2.54 21.41
CA PRO A 830 10.67 -1.35 22.13
C PRO A 830 11.04 -0.09 21.34
N SER A 831 10.12 0.85 21.24
CA SER A 831 10.37 2.16 20.60
C SER A 831 11.19 3.10 21.49
N ARG A 832 11.35 2.79 22.78
CA ARG A 832 12.06 3.60 23.81
C ARG A 832 12.56 2.71 24.93
N LEU A 833 13.55 3.16 25.66
CA LEU A 833 14.15 2.43 26.80
C LEU A 833 13.16 2.06 27.91
N ASP A 834 12.09 2.84 28.10
CA ASP A 834 11.07 2.58 29.12
C ASP A 834 10.01 1.55 28.66
N LYS A 835 9.91 1.25 27.39
CA LYS A 835 8.95 0.29 26.84
C LYS A 835 9.51 -1.15 26.84
N PRO A 836 8.66 -2.18 26.98
CA PRO A 836 9.10 -3.57 26.91
C PRO A 836 9.10 -4.13 25.49
N TYR A 837 9.81 -5.22 25.27
CA TYR A 837 9.57 -6.12 24.14
C TYR A 837 8.19 -6.76 24.23
N ILE A 838 7.51 -6.89 23.11
CA ILE A 838 6.21 -7.57 23.02
C ILE A 838 6.33 -8.71 22.00
N TYR A 839 6.15 -9.95 22.47
CA TYR A 839 5.98 -11.05 21.52
C TYR A 839 4.53 -11.11 21.06
N SER A 840 4.30 -11.19 19.78
CA SER A 840 2.96 -11.28 19.21
C SER A 840 2.87 -12.28 18.07
N THR A 841 1.68 -12.89 17.94
CA THR A 841 1.29 -13.67 16.77
C THR A 841 0.04 -13.06 16.18
N PHE A 842 -0.16 -13.26 14.88
CA PHE A 842 -1.38 -12.85 14.18
C PHE A 842 -1.82 -13.92 13.18
N ILE A 843 -3.12 -14.13 13.07
CA ILE A 843 -3.74 -14.91 12.01
C ILE A 843 -5.17 -14.43 11.74
N ALA A 844 -5.53 -14.35 10.48
CA ALA A 844 -6.91 -14.21 10.01
C ALA A 844 -7.31 -15.51 9.30
N THR A 845 -8.33 -16.19 9.81
CA THR A 845 -8.77 -17.49 9.30
C THR A 845 -10.30 -17.61 9.30
N GLN A 846 -10.84 -18.61 8.60
CA GLN A 846 -12.25 -18.91 8.69
C GLN A 846 -12.64 -19.33 10.10
N ASN A 847 -13.88 -18.98 10.51
CA ASN A 847 -14.37 -19.25 11.87
C ASN A 847 -14.27 -20.74 12.26
N ASP A 848 -14.57 -21.65 11.34
CA ASP A 848 -14.50 -23.11 11.54
C ASP A 848 -13.08 -23.68 11.54
N LYS A 849 -12.07 -22.93 11.07
CA LYS A 849 -10.65 -23.32 11.10
C LYS A 849 -9.87 -22.76 12.27
N MET A 850 -10.50 -21.96 13.11
CA MET A 850 -9.86 -21.32 14.26
C MET A 850 -9.14 -22.34 15.16
N GLY A 851 -9.76 -23.47 15.45
CA GLY A 851 -9.18 -24.51 16.31
C GLY A 851 -7.91 -25.12 15.73
N ASP A 852 -7.90 -25.37 14.43
CA ASP A 852 -6.73 -25.88 13.70
C ASP A 852 -5.60 -24.84 13.65
N ALA A 853 -5.95 -23.59 13.44
CA ALA A 853 -4.99 -22.49 13.41
C ALA A 853 -4.28 -22.31 14.76
N LEU A 854 -5.02 -22.32 15.87
CA LEU A 854 -4.46 -22.25 17.21
C LEU A 854 -3.55 -23.45 17.50
N THR A 855 -3.97 -24.66 17.11
CA THR A 855 -3.15 -25.86 17.27
C THR A 855 -1.86 -25.78 16.49
N ALA A 856 -1.91 -25.33 15.24
CA ALA A 856 -0.75 -25.17 14.39
C ALA A 856 0.25 -24.13 14.94
N PHE A 857 -0.24 -23.01 15.49
CA PHE A 857 0.62 -22.05 16.17
C PHE A 857 1.30 -22.64 17.40
N ASP A 858 0.57 -23.38 18.24
CA ASP A 858 1.15 -24.03 19.42
C ASP A 858 2.27 -25.00 19.03
N GLU A 859 2.04 -25.79 17.99
CA GLU A 859 3.05 -26.73 17.48
C GLU A 859 4.33 -26.01 17.06
N VAL A 860 4.19 -24.95 16.26
CA VAL A 860 5.33 -24.22 15.68
C VAL A 860 6.08 -23.40 16.73
N ILE A 861 5.36 -22.76 17.68
CA ILE A 861 5.97 -21.98 18.76
C ILE A 861 6.67 -22.89 19.77
N ASN A 862 6.07 -24.02 20.17
CA ASN A 862 6.65 -24.90 21.18
C ASN A 862 7.68 -25.89 20.61
N HIS A 863 7.58 -26.19 19.31
CA HIS A 863 8.45 -27.12 18.60
C HIS A 863 8.92 -26.48 17.29
N MET A 864 9.69 -25.38 17.42
CA MET A 864 10.21 -24.65 16.26
C MET A 864 10.95 -25.60 15.32
N PRO A 865 10.50 -25.77 14.07
CA PRO A 865 11.24 -26.54 13.07
C PRO A 865 12.63 -25.97 12.84
N GLU A 866 13.64 -26.83 12.88
CA GLU A 866 15.04 -26.47 12.67
C GLU A 866 15.38 -26.64 11.19
N SER A 867 16.00 -25.62 10.57
CA SER A 867 16.48 -25.66 9.20
C SER A 867 17.71 -24.77 9.06
N GLU A 868 18.85 -25.40 8.91
CA GLU A 868 20.12 -24.69 8.62
C GLU A 868 20.04 -23.92 7.28
N ALA A 869 19.36 -24.50 6.30
CA ALA A 869 19.17 -23.86 5.00
C ALA A 869 18.32 -22.58 5.09
N ALA A 870 17.22 -22.61 5.83
CA ALA A 870 16.36 -21.45 6.04
C ALA A 870 17.04 -20.38 6.91
N PHE A 871 17.76 -20.79 7.95
CA PHE A 871 18.55 -19.90 8.79
C PHE A 871 19.61 -19.14 7.99
N ASN A 872 20.40 -19.85 7.18
CA ASN A 872 21.43 -19.22 6.36
C ASN A 872 20.82 -18.27 5.34
N LEU A 873 19.69 -18.63 4.73
CA LEU A 873 18.97 -17.76 3.79
C LEU A 873 18.48 -16.48 4.49
N ALA A 874 17.84 -16.58 5.64
CA ALA A 874 17.38 -15.44 6.42
C ALA A 874 18.54 -14.49 6.80
N LYS A 875 19.65 -15.06 7.24
CA LYS A 875 20.86 -14.32 7.59
C LYS A 875 21.48 -13.61 6.37
N GLU A 876 21.61 -14.31 5.24
CA GLU A 876 22.12 -13.75 3.98
C GLU A 876 21.25 -12.64 3.46
N ALA A 877 19.92 -12.80 3.51
CA ALA A 877 18.94 -11.79 3.09
C ALA A 877 19.06 -10.50 3.95
N LEU A 878 19.12 -10.62 5.27
CA LEU A 878 19.33 -9.48 6.18
C LEU A 878 20.64 -8.75 5.90
N ILE A 879 21.75 -9.48 5.70
CA ILE A 879 23.06 -8.90 5.40
C ILE A 879 23.02 -8.17 4.04
N ALA A 880 22.40 -8.76 3.03
CA ALA A 880 22.26 -8.14 1.71
C ALA A 880 21.42 -6.84 1.77
N ARG A 881 20.33 -6.86 2.53
CA ARG A 881 19.51 -5.67 2.79
C ARG A 881 20.29 -4.56 3.48
N LEU A 882 21.01 -4.85 4.58
CA LEU A 882 21.84 -3.86 5.28
C LEU A 882 22.99 -3.30 4.43
N ARG A 883 23.50 -4.06 3.45
CA ARG A 883 24.51 -3.56 2.51
C ARG A 883 23.96 -2.54 1.54
N THR A 884 22.70 -2.60 1.22
CA THR A 884 22.06 -1.77 0.18
C THR A 884 21.12 -0.70 0.70
N ASP A 885 20.64 -0.88 1.92
CA ASP A 885 19.76 0.09 2.56
C ASP A 885 20.49 1.42 2.87
N ARG A 886 19.87 2.54 2.47
CA ARG A 886 20.39 3.90 2.68
C ARG A 886 19.33 4.76 3.37
N ILE A 887 19.73 5.43 4.44
CA ILE A 887 18.92 6.50 5.01
C ILE A 887 19.18 7.76 4.19
N THR A 888 18.19 8.17 3.42
CA THR A 888 18.29 9.32 2.52
C THR A 888 17.39 10.48 3.01
N GLY A 889 17.66 11.69 2.54
CA GLY A 889 16.81 12.86 2.76
C GLY A 889 16.51 13.14 4.23
N ALA A 890 15.24 13.39 4.54
CA ALA A 890 14.74 13.68 5.87
C ALA A 890 14.76 12.46 6.82
N GLY A 891 14.87 11.23 6.32
CA GLY A 891 14.88 10.01 7.14
C GLY A 891 16.02 9.95 8.16
N ILE A 892 17.05 10.78 7.99
CA ILE A 892 18.13 10.91 8.98
C ILE A 892 17.63 11.43 10.33
N PHE A 893 16.59 12.25 10.35
CA PHE A 893 16.03 12.78 11.58
C PHE A 893 15.32 11.73 12.39
N ASP A 894 14.57 10.85 11.69
CA ASP A 894 13.88 9.71 12.33
C ASP A 894 14.90 8.72 12.90
N ALA A 895 15.92 8.38 12.13
CA ALA A 895 16.99 7.50 12.58
C ALA A 895 17.76 8.06 13.78
N TYR A 896 18.00 9.38 13.80
CA TYR A 896 18.64 10.04 14.93
C TYR A 896 17.74 10.07 16.18
N GLN A 897 16.44 10.38 15.99
CA GLN A 897 15.47 10.37 17.09
C GLN A 897 15.32 8.97 17.70
N GLU A 898 15.24 7.94 16.85
CA GLU A 898 15.16 6.55 17.28
C GLU A 898 16.40 6.12 18.06
N ALA A 899 17.59 6.46 17.59
CA ALA A 899 18.82 6.19 18.31
C ALA A 899 18.79 6.85 19.70
N LYS A 900 18.41 8.11 19.79
CA LYS A 900 18.26 8.81 21.09
C LYS A 900 17.25 8.14 22.01
N ASP A 901 16.09 7.77 21.49
CA ASP A 901 15.01 7.14 22.27
C ASP A 901 15.43 5.76 22.84
N LEU A 902 16.36 5.08 22.15
CA LEU A 902 16.96 3.81 22.56
C LEU A 902 18.30 3.98 23.31
N GLY A 903 18.75 5.22 23.56
CA GLY A 903 20.02 5.49 24.26
C GLY A 903 21.25 5.09 23.46
N LEU A 904 21.17 5.12 22.12
CA LEU A 904 22.27 4.79 21.21
C LEU A 904 22.93 6.07 20.67
N ASP A 905 24.23 6.02 20.44
CA ASP A 905 25.03 7.15 19.91
C ASP A 905 25.26 7.07 18.40
N SER A 906 24.82 6.01 17.74
CA SER A 906 25.10 5.72 16.34
C SER A 906 23.94 5.01 15.66
N ASP A 907 24.00 4.93 14.34
CA ASP A 907 23.08 4.15 13.52
C ASP A 907 23.05 2.68 13.98
N ARG A 908 21.90 2.22 14.48
CA ARG A 908 21.74 0.87 15.02
C ARG A 908 21.96 -0.24 13.98
N ARG A 909 21.82 0.06 12.67
CA ARG A 909 22.06 -0.88 11.58
C ARG A 909 23.52 -1.34 11.54
N LYS A 910 24.46 -0.50 11.99
CA LYS A 910 25.86 -0.87 12.07
C LYS A 910 26.08 -2.00 13.09
N MET A 911 25.51 -1.86 14.29
CA MET A 911 25.57 -2.90 15.32
C MET A 911 24.96 -4.20 14.83
N LEU A 912 23.79 -4.12 14.21
CA LEU A 912 23.11 -5.28 13.62
C LEU A 912 24.00 -5.97 12.58
N PHE A 913 24.57 -5.22 11.65
CA PHE A 913 25.43 -5.76 10.59
C PHE A 913 26.69 -6.46 11.12
N ASP A 914 27.35 -5.85 12.13
CA ASP A 914 28.58 -6.37 12.71
C ASP A 914 28.35 -7.70 13.47
N ASP A 915 27.19 -7.87 14.08
CA ASP A 915 26.87 -9.04 14.90
C ASP A 915 26.15 -10.15 14.11
N LEU A 916 25.31 -9.81 13.13
CA LEU A 916 24.66 -10.82 12.27
C LEU A 916 25.63 -11.83 11.68
N GLN A 917 26.81 -11.39 11.27
CA GLN A 917 27.82 -12.25 10.66
C GLN A 917 28.28 -13.37 11.58
N LYS A 918 28.22 -13.18 12.90
CA LYS A 918 28.68 -14.10 13.94
C LYS A 918 27.59 -15.04 14.44
N LEU A 919 26.33 -14.71 14.23
CA LEU A 919 25.19 -15.46 14.74
C LEU A 919 25.11 -16.86 14.11
N THR A 920 24.73 -17.84 14.92
CA THR A 920 24.56 -19.25 14.57
C THR A 920 23.09 -19.67 14.78
N LEU A 921 22.69 -20.78 14.16
CA LEU A 921 21.36 -21.37 14.38
C LEU A 921 21.16 -21.75 15.86
N ASP A 922 22.21 -22.24 16.55
CA ASP A 922 22.11 -22.60 17.97
C ASP A 922 21.80 -21.37 18.84
N GLN A 923 22.29 -20.19 18.51
CA GLN A 923 21.94 -18.95 19.23
C GLN A 923 20.47 -18.55 18.99
N VAL A 924 19.92 -18.78 17.78
CA VAL A 924 18.51 -18.57 17.49
C VAL A 924 17.62 -19.59 18.22
N LYS A 925 18.08 -20.83 18.34
CA LYS A 925 17.40 -21.86 19.14
C LYS A 925 17.43 -21.51 20.63
N ASP A 926 18.56 -21.07 21.14
CA ASP A 926 18.70 -20.58 22.52
C ASP A 926 17.79 -19.38 22.79
N PHE A 927 17.66 -18.48 21.80
CA PHE A 927 16.72 -17.37 21.85
C PHE A 927 15.26 -17.86 21.90
N GLN A 928 14.87 -18.80 21.04
CA GLN A 928 13.54 -19.42 21.05
C GLN A 928 13.22 -20.02 22.42
N GLU A 929 14.13 -20.83 22.99
CA GLU A 929 13.93 -21.48 24.28
C GLU A 929 13.81 -20.47 25.45
N LYS A 930 14.57 -19.38 25.42
CA LYS A 930 14.59 -18.41 26.53
C LYS A 930 13.55 -17.32 26.40
N TRP A 931 13.32 -16.85 25.16
CA TRP A 931 12.53 -15.66 24.93
C TRP A 931 11.13 -15.93 24.41
N VAL A 932 10.86 -17.08 23.79
CA VAL A 932 9.60 -17.34 23.09
C VAL A 932 8.83 -18.50 23.70
N LYS A 933 9.48 -19.63 23.94
CA LYS A 933 8.83 -20.82 24.48
C LYS A 933 8.26 -20.57 25.87
N ASP A 934 7.20 -21.28 26.21
CA ASP A 934 6.52 -21.25 27.50
C ASP A 934 6.03 -19.85 27.95
N ARG A 935 5.84 -18.91 27.00
CA ARG A 935 5.20 -17.62 27.32
C ARG A 935 3.74 -17.83 27.72
N LYS A 936 3.28 -16.98 28.60
CA LYS A 936 1.84 -16.77 28.83
C LYS A 936 1.33 -15.74 27.84
N TYR A 937 0.11 -15.94 27.35
CA TYR A 937 -0.46 -15.10 26.31
C TYR A 937 -1.80 -14.49 26.70
N THR A 938 -2.01 -13.26 26.33
CA THR A 938 -3.34 -12.67 26.18
C THR A 938 -3.78 -12.90 24.74
N TYR A 939 -4.73 -13.82 24.54
CA TYR A 939 -5.31 -14.11 23.23
C TYR A 939 -6.41 -13.11 22.94
N CYS A 940 -6.23 -12.27 21.94
CA CYS A 940 -7.22 -11.32 21.44
C CYS A 940 -7.97 -11.98 20.27
N VAL A 941 -9.25 -12.22 20.42
CA VAL A 941 -10.09 -12.90 19.44
C VAL A 941 -11.26 -12.00 19.08
N LEU A 942 -11.39 -11.66 17.80
CA LEU A 942 -12.49 -10.87 17.25
C LEU A 942 -13.32 -11.76 16.31
N GLY A 943 -14.55 -12.10 16.71
CA GLY A 943 -15.40 -12.96 15.91
C GLY A 943 -16.79 -13.18 16.54
N ASP A 944 -17.67 -13.91 15.86
CA ASP A 944 -18.97 -14.30 16.38
C ASP A 944 -18.85 -15.58 17.22
N GLU A 945 -19.07 -15.45 18.53
CA GLU A 945 -19.02 -16.57 19.48
C GLU A 945 -19.83 -17.80 19.04
N LYS A 946 -20.91 -17.61 18.29
CA LYS A 946 -21.78 -18.71 17.82
C LYS A 946 -21.14 -19.57 16.74
N GLU A 947 -20.16 -19.01 16.03
CA GLU A 947 -19.46 -19.68 14.92
C GLU A 947 -18.08 -20.21 15.33
N LEU A 948 -17.61 -19.91 16.55
CA LEU A 948 -16.28 -20.26 17.04
C LEU A 948 -16.30 -21.53 17.90
N ASP A 949 -15.22 -22.33 17.87
CA ASP A 949 -15.00 -23.43 18.81
C ASP A 949 -14.63 -22.87 20.20
N MET A 950 -15.64 -22.53 20.98
CA MET A 950 -15.49 -21.99 22.32
C MET A 950 -14.85 -22.97 23.30
N LYS A 951 -14.97 -24.29 23.05
CA LYS A 951 -14.30 -25.30 23.86
C LYS A 951 -12.80 -25.26 23.66
N LYS A 952 -12.38 -25.14 22.41
CA LYS A 952 -10.95 -25.00 22.07
C LYS A 952 -10.39 -23.68 22.66
N LEU A 953 -11.09 -22.56 22.50
CA LEU A 953 -10.67 -21.27 23.05
C LEU A 953 -10.50 -21.33 24.59
N SER A 954 -11.46 -21.96 25.30
CA SER A 954 -11.41 -22.07 26.75
C SER A 954 -10.21 -22.91 27.24
N SER A 955 -9.61 -23.73 26.39
CA SER A 955 -8.39 -24.49 26.74
C SER A 955 -7.14 -23.61 26.83
N TYR A 956 -7.17 -22.39 26.28
CA TYR A 956 -6.07 -21.40 26.32
C TYR A 956 -6.11 -20.50 27.56
N GLY A 957 -7.18 -20.56 28.34
CA GLY A 957 -7.35 -19.79 29.55
C GLY A 957 -8.79 -19.33 29.77
N PRO A 958 -9.08 -18.64 30.86
CA PRO A 958 -10.40 -18.05 31.10
C PRO A 958 -10.77 -17.08 29.98
N VAL A 959 -12.01 -17.19 29.47
CA VAL A 959 -12.55 -16.36 28.41
C VAL A 959 -13.26 -15.15 29.02
N GLU A 960 -12.66 -13.98 28.83
CA GLU A 960 -13.25 -12.68 29.18
C GLU A 960 -13.97 -12.13 27.93
N ARG A 961 -15.29 -11.94 28.02
CA ARG A 961 -16.09 -11.38 26.94
C ARG A 961 -16.14 -9.88 27.09
N LEU A 962 -15.73 -9.18 26.05
CA LEU A 962 -15.69 -7.72 26.01
C LEU A 962 -16.78 -7.20 25.05
N THR A 963 -17.36 -6.05 25.38
CA THR A 963 -18.24 -5.34 24.45
C THR A 963 -17.42 -4.39 23.59
N THR A 964 -18.00 -3.95 22.48
CA THR A 964 -17.39 -2.93 21.61
C THR A 964 -17.09 -1.65 22.40
N GLU A 965 -17.98 -1.20 23.29
CA GLU A 965 -17.79 -0.02 24.14
C GLU A 965 -16.61 -0.19 25.11
N GLN A 966 -16.42 -1.40 25.65
CA GLN A 966 -15.30 -1.67 26.56
C GLN A 966 -13.95 -1.58 25.84
N ILE A 967 -13.85 -2.06 24.62
CA ILE A 967 -12.58 -2.01 23.87
C ILE A 967 -12.29 -0.59 23.33
N PHE A 968 -13.32 0.17 22.94
CA PHE A 968 -13.13 1.54 22.45
C PHE A 968 -13.06 2.58 23.57
N GLY A 969 -13.64 2.31 24.74
CA GLY A 969 -13.65 3.24 25.87
C GLY A 969 -14.67 4.38 25.75
N TYR A 970 -15.57 4.34 24.72
CA TYR A 970 -16.64 5.30 24.49
C TYR A 970 -17.87 4.65 23.87
#